data_1062430e973d67b7a7b7d6e169cdbf88
#
_entry.id   1062430e973d67b7a7b7d6e169cdbf88
#
_cell.length_a   1.000
_cell.length_b   1.000
_cell.length_c   1.000
_cell.angle_alpha   90.00
_cell.angle_beta   90.00
_cell.angle_gamma   90.00
#
_symmetry.space_group_name_H-M   'P 1'
#
loop_
_entity.id
_entity.type
_entity.pdbx_description
1 polymer ?
#
loop_
_entity_poly.entity_id
_entity_poly.type
_entity_poly.pdbx_seq_one_letter_code
_entity_poly.pdbx_strand_id
1 'polypeptide(L)'
;MDIPLLPDIVAIFCLSIGVLLVCHKVKIPPIVGFLLTGVLCGPTALGLVQNPHAVELLAEIGVVLLLFSIGLEMSGEELMRLKRPVFVGGTAQVVLTVGAFLCLGVLTGQTWQQSMMYGFLASLSSTAIVLSRLQQKAQSESPQGRLDFSVLIFQDIAVVPMMLAIPILAGRGDTDLGGMLVSAGRTLVILVGGWVLARHVVPRIMQLVLRTRSKELMLMTVLGLCFAIALGTASLGLSLALGAFLAGLLLSGSEYSLNVLEGILPFKDVFTSLFFISVGMLLDVGFLVHHLDKVFLFAALLIFLKSILSLPPMLLVGYPLRVSILAAMSLAQIGEFSFVLARSAVNSGLMDNDGYQMFLAASIVTMMLTPTVMEIAHKVASFVSRHMHMPVDEEAAAQKDESLKDHLIIVGFGVGGKHLARTAHEAGIPYVILEMNPDTVSRYGGKEPIHGGDASKPLVLEHFGIQSARVIAVVISDPSAVRAITAVARKLNPKVHIVVRTRFLGEVDALRRLGADDVIPEDFETSIEIFSRVLGHYLVPRQTIERFVNSIRHEYYNMARQLRMTGMDLPSLADEVLTGLEVVACKVEPGCVLDGKRLMDTSLRKKYGVTVVGIRHAGQIIPSPGGDAFLHGDDTVFLFASPASLTTVMPFFRTDPEPEKAEDL
;
A
#
# COMPACT_ATOMS: atom_id res chain seq x y z
N MET A 1 -3.44 47.29 -4.97
CA MET A 1 -2.22 46.49 -4.96
C MET A 1 -2.48 45.36 -5.94
N ASP A 2 -1.97 45.49 -7.15
CA ASP A 2 -2.10 44.41 -8.13
C ASP A 2 -0.97 43.43 -7.86
N ILE A 3 -1.30 42.23 -7.41
CA ILE A 3 -0.36 41.11 -7.32
C ILE A 3 -0.38 40.43 -8.69
N PRO A 4 0.62 40.64 -9.56
CA PRO A 4 0.55 40.25 -10.99
C PRO A 4 0.34 38.75 -11.19
N LEU A 5 0.75 37.94 -10.22
CA LEU A 5 0.66 36.47 -10.24
C LEU A 5 -0.69 35.91 -9.76
N LEU A 6 -1.49 36.70 -9.06
CA LEU A 6 -2.72 36.22 -8.44
C LEU A 6 -3.76 35.75 -9.46
N PRO A 7 -4.01 36.49 -10.59
CA PRO A 7 -4.92 36.01 -11.63
C PRO A 7 -4.49 34.66 -12.24
N ASP A 8 -3.20 34.49 -12.49
CA ASP A 8 -2.64 33.25 -13.06
C ASP A 8 -2.82 32.07 -12.12
N ILE A 9 -2.52 32.25 -10.81
CA ILE A 9 -2.70 31.22 -9.79
C ILE A 9 -4.19 30.84 -9.65
N VAL A 10 -5.09 31.81 -9.62
CA VAL A 10 -6.53 31.58 -9.53
C VAL A 10 -7.03 30.82 -10.77
N ALA A 11 -6.63 31.23 -11.96
CA ALA A 11 -6.98 30.54 -13.20
C ALA A 11 -6.51 29.07 -13.19
N ILE A 12 -5.26 28.84 -12.80
CA ILE A 12 -4.66 27.50 -12.66
C ILE A 12 -5.47 26.65 -11.66
N PHE A 13 -5.75 27.15 -10.47
CA PHE A 13 -6.46 26.37 -9.46
C PHE A 13 -7.91 26.08 -9.85
N CYS A 14 -8.64 27.06 -10.38
CA CYS A 14 -10.02 26.87 -10.84
C CYS A 14 -10.10 25.82 -11.96
N LEU A 15 -9.20 25.91 -12.95
CA LEU A 15 -9.17 24.92 -14.03
C LEU A 15 -8.72 23.55 -13.54
N SER A 16 -7.72 23.49 -12.62
CA SER A 16 -7.26 22.24 -12.02
C SER A 16 -8.38 21.50 -11.30
N ILE A 17 -9.23 22.20 -10.54
CA ILE A 17 -10.38 21.59 -9.87
C ILE A 17 -11.31 20.94 -10.91
N GLY A 18 -11.65 21.64 -11.98
CA GLY A 18 -12.51 21.12 -13.03
C GLY A 18 -11.92 19.87 -13.72
N VAL A 19 -10.64 19.97 -14.12
CA VAL A 19 -9.93 18.87 -14.79
C VAL A 19 -9.79 17.66 -13.86
N LEU A 20 -9.40 17.87 -12.60
CA LEU A 20 -9.23 16.79 -11.62
C LEU A 20 -10.55 16.08 -11.31
N LEU A 21 -11.68 16.80 -11.22
CA LEU A 21 -13.01 16.19 -11.05
C LEU A 21 -13.35 15.27 -12.24
N VAL A 22 -13.04 15.69 -13.45
CA VAL A 22 -13.21 14.84 -14.65
C VAL A 22 -12.27 13.65 -14.61
N CYS A 23 -10.99 13.86 -14.32
CA CYS A 23 -10.00 12.79 -14.20
C CYS A 23 -10.40 11.75 -13.12
N HIS A 24 -10.89 12.22 -11.98
CA HIS A 24 -11.37 11.34 -10.92
C HIS A 24 -12.55 10.47 -11.39
N LYS A 25 -13.52 11.04 -12.10
CA LYS A 25 -14.67 10.30 -12.65
C LYS A 25 -14.25 9.24 -13.67
N VAL A 26 -13.22 9.53 -14.47
CA VAL A 26 -12.67 8.63 -15.50
C VAL A 26 -11.57 7.71 -14.95
N LYS A 27 -11.23 7.86 -13.66
CA LYS A 27 -10.16 7.10 -12.97
C LYS A 27 -8.74 7.34 -13.53
N ILE A 28 -8.49 8.53 -14.04
CA ILE A 28 -7.16 8.99 -14.48
C ILE A 28 -6.38 9.51 -13.26
N PRO A 29 -5.06 9.21 -13.14
CA PRO A 29 -4.25 9.68 -12.03
C PRO A 29 -4.20 11.22 -11.92
N PRO A 30 -4.16 11.81 -10.69
CA PRO A 30 -4.13 13.27 -10.49
C PRO A 30 -2.96 13.98 -11.20
N ILE A 31 -1.79 13.34 -11.26
CA ILE A 31 -0.61 13.88 -11.96
C ILE A 31 -0.92 14.19 -13.43
N VAL A 32 -1.61 13.27 -14.11
CA VAL A 32 -2.06 13.51 -15.50
C VAL A 32 -3.05 14.66 -15.58
N GLY A 33 -3.93 14.79 -14.57
CA GLY A 33 -4.85 15.92 -14.47
C GLY A 33 -4.13 17.27 -14.37
N PHE A 34 -3.05 17.35 -13.57
CA PHE A 34 -2.22 18.55 -13.49
C PHE A 34 -1.50 18.85 -14.80
N LEU A 35 -0.93 17.85 -15.46
CA LEU A 35 -0.32 18.00 -16.79
C LEU A 35 -1.34 18.51 -17.83
N LEU A 36 -2.53 17.91 -17.87
CA LEU A 36 -3.62 18.35 -18.77
C LEU A 36 -4.09 19.77 -18.44
N THR A 37 -4.18 20.13 -17.17
CA THR A 37 -4.46 21.51 -16.76
C THR A 37 -3.41 22.47 -17.33
N GLY A 38 -2.13 22.10 -17.22
CA GLY A 38 -1.04 22.88 -17.79
C GLY A 38 -1.14 23.04 -19.30
N VAL A 39 -1.41 21.96 -20.02
CA VAL A 39 -1.65 22.02 -21.48
C VAL A 39 -2.79 22.99 -21.82
N LEU A 40 -3.91 22.94 -21.08
CA LEU A 40 -5.05 23.81 -21.30
C LEU A 40 -4.77 25.27 -20.91
N CYS A 41 -4.06 25.53 -19.80
CA CYS A 41 -3.69 26.89 -19.37
C CYS A 41 -2.59 27.50 -20.24
N GLY A 42 -1.82 26.64 -20.91
CA GLY A 42 -0.62 27.04 -21.66
C GLY A 42 -0.87 28.02 -22.83
N PRO A 43 0.20 28.66 -23.28
CA PRO A 43 0.12 29.70 -24.32
C PRO A 43 -0.33 29.15 -25.67
N THR A 44 -0.14 27.86 -25.93
CA THR A 44 -0.50 27.20 -27.19
C THR A 44 -1.95 26.67 -27.22
N ALA A 45 -2.69 26.73 -26.08
CA ALA A 45 -4.09 26.32 -25.97
C ALA A 45 -4.99 27.53 -25.65
N LEU A 46 -5.45 27.63 -24.37
CA LEU A 46 -6.37 28.72 -23.97
C LEU A 46 -5.65 30.04 -23.63
N GLY A 47 -4.33 30.01 -23.39
CA GLY A 47 -3.54 31.18 -23.06
C GLY A 47 -3.99 31.93 -21.80
N LEU A 48 -4.51 31.21 -20.81
CA LEU A 48 -5.06 31.79 -19.59
C LEU A 48 -3.97 32.37 -18.67
N VAL A 49 -2.76 31.83 -18.73
CA VAL A 49 -1.62 32.28 -17.95
C VAL A 49 -0.88 33.39 -18.67
N GLN A 50 -0.85 34.58 -18.09
CA GLN A 50 -0.22 35.77 -18.69
C GLN A 50 1.30 35.78 -18.48
N ASN A 51 1.77 35.17 -17.38
CA ASN A 51 3.18 35.16 -17.02
C ASN A 51 3.72 33.74 -16.80
N PRO A 52 3.93 32.92 -17.86
CA PRO A 52 4.40 31.54 -17.75
C PRO A 52 5.73 31.43 -17.00
N HIS A 53 6.64 32.39 -17.16
CA HIS A 53 7.95 32.38 -16.50
C HIS A 53 7.84 32.47 -14.95
N ALA A 54 6.88 33.23 -14.44
CA ALA A 54 6.68 33.32 -13.01
C ALA A 54 6.09 32.02 -12.42
N VAL A 55 5.21 31.33 -13.18
CA VAL A 55 4.71 29.97 -12.79
C VAL A 55 5.86 28.97 -12.84
N GLU A 56 6.77 29.09 -13.79
CA GLU A 56 7.97 28.26 -13.90
C GLU A 56 8.89 28.39 -12.69
N LEU A 57 9.10 29.61 -12.17
CA LEU A 57 9.88 29.84 -10.95
C LEU A 57 9.24 29.16 -9.74
N LEU A 58 7.90 29.21 -9.60
CA LEU A 58 7.19 28.48 -8.54
C LEU A 58 7.30 26.97 -8.71
N ALA A 59 7.30 26.50 -9.95
CA ALA A 59 7.48 25.09 -10.29
C ALA A 59 8.88 24.57 -9.91
N GLU A 60 9.92 25.38 -10.01
CA GLU A 60 11.27 25.04 -9.56
C GLU A 60 11.33 24.77 -8.05
N ILE A 61 10.59 25.57 -7.27
CA ILE A 61 10.44 25.31 -5.83
C ILE A 61 9.77 23.95 -5.63
N GLY A 62 8.79 23.59 -6.45
CA GLY A 62 8.13 22.28 -6.44
C GLY A 62 9.11 21.12 -6.65
N VAL A 63 9.99 21.23 -7.64
CA VAL A 63 11.04 20.22 -7.89
C VAL A 63 11.99 20.09 -6.70
N VAL A 64 12.40 21.22 -6.11
CA VAL A 64 13.27 21.23 -4.92
C VAL A 64 12.60 20.50 -3.76
N LEU A 65 11.33 20.81 -3.44
CA LEU A 65 10.60 20.16 -2.36
C LEU A 65 10.28 18.69 -2.65
N LEU A 66 9.99 18.35 -3.90
CA LEU A 66 9.77 16.97 -4.34
C LEU A 66 11.02 16.12 -4.10
N LEU A 67 12.18 16.56 -4.60
CA LEU A 67 13.43 15.82 -4.45
C LEU A 67 13.93 15.79 -3.00
N PHE A 68 13.70 16.86 -2.25
CA PHE A 68 13.94 16.87 -0.81
C PHE A 68 13.12 15.80 -0.08
N SER A 69 11.82 15.69 -0.37
CA SER A 69 10.97 14.69 0.28
C SER A 69 11.38 13.26 -0.04
N ILE A 70 11.80 13.00 -1.28
CA ILE A 70 12.30 11.68 -1.68
C ILE A 70 13.58 11.35 -0.94
N GLY A 71 14.51 12.30 -0.87
CA GLY A 71 15.72 12.12 -0.07
C GLY A 71 15.39 11.80 1.39
N LEU A 72 14.36 12.42 1.96
CA LEU A 72 13.93 12.23 3.34
C LEU A 72 13.24 10.88 3.57
N GLU A 73 12.47 10.39 2.61
CA GLU A 73 11.77 9.10 2.66
C GLU A 73 12.73 7.90 2.54
N MET A 74 13.98 8.12 2.11
CA MET A 74 14.96 7.06 1.94
C MET A 74 15.53 6.58 3.28
N SER A 75 14.88 5.59 3.90
CA SER A 75 15.41 4.95 5.10
C SER A 75 16.34 3.79 4.75
N GLY A 76 17.57 3.82 5.33
CA GLY A 76 18.55 2.75 5.10
C GLY A 76 18.07 1.37 5.57
N GLU A 77 17.18 1.30 6.55
CA GLU A 77 16.63 0.05 7.08
C GLU A 77 15.68 -0.64 6.09
N GLU A 78 14.81 0.10 5.41
CA GLU A 78 13.91 -0.45 4.39
C GLU A 78 14.67 -0.93 3.16
N LEU A 79 15.66 -0.16 2.71
CA LEU A 79 16.56 -0.56 1.63
C LEU A 79 17.29 -1.87 1.93
N MET A 80 17.73 -2.06 3.17
CA MET A 80 18.41 -3.29 3.60
C MET A 80 17.48 -4.49 3.73
N ARG A 81 16.20 -4.27 3.99
CA ARG A 81 15.17 -5.35 4.02
C ARG A 81 14.88 -5.90 2.63
N LEU A 82 14.90 -5.06 1.60
CA LEU A 82 14.57 -5.40 0.21
C LEU A 82 15.80 -5.37 -0.70
N LYS A 83 17.01 -5.57 -0.15
CA LYS A 83 18.29 -5.38 -0.84
C LYS A 83 18.39 -6.09 -2.21
N ARG A 84 17.90 -7.32 -2.35
CA ARG A 84 18.02 -8.08 -3.60
C ARG A 84 17.10 -7.54 -4.70
N PRO A 85 15.77 -7.37 -4.50
CA PRO A 85 14.91 -6.73 -5.49
C PRO A 85 15.33 -5.30 -5.83
N VAL A 86 15.74 -4.49 -4.84
CA VAL A 86 16.16 -3.10 -5.04
C VAL A 86 17.45 -3.06 -5.87
N PHE A 87 18.53 -3.64 -5.37
CA PHE A 87 19.86 -3.46 -6.00
C PHE A 87 20.08 -4.36 -7.20
N VAL A 88 19.60 -5.61 -7.22
CA VAL A 88 19.77 -6.49 -8.38
C VAL A 88 18.68 -6.23 -9.42
N GLY A 89 17.41 -6.23 -9.01
CA GLY A 89 16.29 -6.01 -9.91
C GLY A 89 16.29 -4.61 -10.51
N GLY A 90 16.41 -3.58 -9.66
CA GLY A 90 16.45 -2.18 -10.07
C GLY A 90 17.64 -1.85 -10.96
N THR A 91 18.87 -2.25 -10.55
CA THR A 91 20.08 -2.04 -11.37
C THR A 91 19.95 -2.71 -12.73
N ALA A 92 19.56 -3.98 -12.76
CA ALA A 92 19.40 -4.71 -14.01
C ALA A 92 18.36 -4.07 -14.93
N GLN A 93 17.23 -3.59 -14.38
CA GLN A 93 16.18 -2.93 -15.16
C GLN A 93 16.68 -1.61 -15.76
N VAL A 94 17.32 -0.75 -14.97
CA VAL A 94 17.85 0.54 -15.43
C VAL A 94 18.96 0.31 -16.47
N VAL A 95 19.93 -0.54 -16.18
CA VAL A 95 21.06 -0.80 -17.10
C VAL A 95 20.58 -1.42 -18.41
N LEU A 96 19.66 -2.40 -18.35
CA LEU A 96 19.12 -3.03 -19.55
C LEU A 96 18.32 -2.04 -20.40
N THR A 97 17.53 -1.17 -19.78
CA THR A 97 16.76 -0.15 -20.49
C THR A 97 17.68 0.88 -21.11
N VAL A 98 18.64 1.42 -20.36
CA VAL A 98 19.64 2.39 -20.86
C VAL A 98 20.44 1.77 -21.99
N GLY A 99 20.92 0.54 -21.84
CA GLY A 99 21.68 -0.16 -22.87
C GLY A 99 20.89 -0.40 -24.15
N ALA A 100 19.61 -0.77 -24.04
CA ALA A 100 18.74 -0.98 -25.19
C ALA A 100 18.50 0.34 -25.96
N PHE A 101 18.21 1.44 -25.26
CA PHE A 101 18.04 2.75 -25.89
C PHE A 101 19.33 3.31 -26.47
N LEU A 102 20.47 3.04 -25.83
CA LEU A 102 21.79 3.37 -26.38
C LEU A 102 22.02 2.63 -27.72
N CYS A 103 21.77 1.34 -27.77
CA CYS A 103 21.91 0.56 -29.00
C CYS A 103 20.95 1.04 -30.09
N LEU A 104 19.66 1.24 -29.75
CA LEU A 104 18.66 1.70 -30.72
C LEU A 104 18.97 3.09 -31.25
N GLY A 105 19.37 4.03 -30.38
CA GLY A 105 19.70 5.39 -30.77
C GLY A 105 20.92 5.44 -31.69
N VAL A 106 21.99 4.72 -31.39
CA VAL A 106 23.17 4.63 -32.24
C VAL A 106 22.82 3.99 -33.59
N LEU A 107 21.98 2.96 -33.62
CA LEU A 107 21.51 2.32 -34.87
C LEU A 107 20.65 3.25 -35.71
N THR A 108 19.95 4.20 -35.12
CA THR A 108 19.15 5.21 -35.81
C THR A 108 19.93 6.49 -36.18
N GLY A 109 21.26 6.49 -35.93
CA GLY A 109 22.16 7.59 -36.31
C GLY A 109 22.25 8.73 -35.28
N GLN A 110 21.70 8.54 -34.08
CA GLN A 110 21.88 9.48 -32.96
C GLN A 110 23.27 9.36 -32.37
N THR A 111 23.75 10.43 -31.72
CA THR A 111 25.00 10.37 -30.98
C THR A 111 24.82 9.46 -29.74
N TRP A 112 25.93 8.85 -29.28
CA TRP A 112 25.85 7.97 -28.10
C TRP A 112 25.42 8.75 -26.84
N GLN A 113 25.76 10.04 -26.75
CA GLN A 113 25.36 10.91 -25.64
C GLN A 113 23.84 11.12 -25.61
N GLN A 114 23.24 11.45 -26.78
CA GLN A 114 21.79 11.61 -26.92
C GLN A 114 21.07 10.29 -26.65
N SER A 115 21.60 9.19 -27.20
CA SER A 115 21.02 7.84 -27.02
C SER A 115 21.02 7.42 -25.56
N MET A 116 22.12 7.71 -24.84
CA MET A 116 22.22 7.45 -23.40
C MET A 116 21.22 8.31 -22.61
N MET A 117 21.03 9.57 -23.00
CA MET A 117 20.07 10.47 -22.38
C MET A 117 18.62 9.94 -22.56
N TYR A 118 18.25 9.53 -23.77
CA TYR A 118 16.94 8.87 -23.99
C TYR A 118 16.77 7.60 -23.16
N GLY A 119 17.85 6.83 -22.98
CA GLY A 119 17.87 5.67 -22.09
C GLY A 119 17.60 6.04 -20.64
N PHE A 120 18.20 7.12 -20.13
CA PHE A 120 17.91 7.63 -18.78
C PHE A 120 16.43 8.00 -18.65
N LEU A 121 15.89 8.77 -19.58
CA LEU A 121 14.49 9.19 -19.58
C LEU A 121 13.52 7.99 -19.60
N ALA A 122 13.82 6.99 -20.43
CA ALA A 122 12.99 5.81 -20.57
C ALA A 122 13.11 4.83 -19.39
N SER A 123 14.23 4.82 -18.66
CA SER A 123 14.44 3.87 -17.58
C SER A 123 13.58 4.15 -16.35
N LEU A 124 13.18 5.38 -16.12
CA LEU A 124 12.41 5.81 -14.95
C LEU A 124 10.91 5.58 -15.15
N SER A 125 10.22 5.22 -14.07
CA SER A 125 8.77 4.99 -14.05
C SER A 125 8.11 5.82 -12.95
N SER A 126 6.81 6.10 -13.04
CA SER A 126 6.10 6.92 -12.06
C SER A 126 5.79 6.13 -10.79
N THR A 127 6.46 6.49 -9.72
CA THR A 127 6.25 5.93 -8.37
C THR A 127 4.83 6.25 -7.88
N ALA A 128 4.38 7.48 -8.04
CA ALA A 128 3.09 7.92 -7.54
C ALA A 128 1.90 7.23 -8.25
N ILE A 129 1.96 7.02 -9.57
CA ILE A 129 0.89 6.36 -10.32
C ILE A 129 0.79 4.87 -9.94
N VAL A 130 1.92 4.17 -9.91
CA VAL A 130 1.95 2.73 -9.63
C VAL A 130 1.48 2.45 -8.20
N LEU A 131 2.07 3.15 -7.21
CA LEU A 131 1.72 2.92 -5.79
C LEU A 131 0.27 3.31 -5.49
N SER A 132 -0.22 4.44 -6.01
CA SER A 132 -1.62 4.83 -5.86
C SER A 132 -2.57 3.75 -6.41
N ARG A 133 -2.23 3.16 -7.56
CA ARG A 133 -3.05 2.11 -8.18
C ARG A 133 -3.02 0.80 -7.39
N LEU A 134 -1.86 0.40 -6.87
CA LEU A 134 -1.70 -0.77 -6.01
C LEU A 134 -2.44 -0.59 -4.68
N GLN A 135 -2.39 0.61 -4.09
CA GLN A 135 -3.13 0.95 -2.86
C GLN A 135 -4.64 0.89 -3.07
N GLN A 136 -5.16 1.46 -4.16
CA GLN A 136 -6.59 1.39 -4.51
C GLN A 136 -7.09 -0.06 -4.66
N LYS A 137 -6.23 -0.95 -5.16
CA LYS A 137 -6.52 -2.38 -5.31
C LYS A 137 -6.16 -3.21 -4.08
N ALA A 138 -5.67 -2.60 -3.00
CA ALA A 138 -5.14 -3.28 -1.81
C ALA A 138 -4.05 -4.32 -2.11
N GLN A 139 -3.20 -4.05 -3.11
CA GLN A 139 -2.15 -4.93 -3.60
C GLN A 139 -0.74 -4.46 -3.22
N SER A 140 -0.58 -3.42 -2.40
CA SER A 140 0.74 -2.89 -2.01
C SER A 140 1.63 -3.94 -1.35
N GLU A 141 1.05 -4.82 -0.53
CA GLU A 141 1.75 -5.89 0.16
C GLU A 141 1.82 -7.20 -0.66
N SER A 142 1.24 -7.24 -1.86
CA SER A 142 1.34 -8.39 -2.75
C SER A 142 2.79 -8.59 -3.25
N PRO A 143 3.16 -9.78 -3.74
CA PRO A 143 4.47 -9.99 -4.36
C PRO A 143 4.77 -9.00 -5.49
N GLN A 144 3.77 -8.65 -6.31
CA GLN A 144 3.89 -7.60 -7.33
C GLN A 144 4.16 -6.24 -6.69
N GLY A 145 3.36 -5.83 -5.70
CA GLY A 145 3.50 -4.52 -5.05
C GLY A 145 4.87 -4.32 -4.42
N ARG A 146 5.40 -5.34 -3.76
CA ARG A 146 6.75 -5.30 -3.17
C ARG A 146 7.85 -5.23 -4.22
N LEU A 147 7.69 -5.94 -5.33
CA LEU A 147 8.64 -5.90 -6.44
C LEU A 147 8.62 -4.53 -7.14
N ASP A 148 7.41 -4.01 -7.46
CA ASP A 148 7.24 -2.69 -8.06
C ASP A 148 7.85 -1.61 -7.16
N PHE A 149 7.53 -1.61 -5.87
CA PHE A 149 8.08 -0.67 -4.89
C PHE A 149 9.61 -0.73 -4.83
N SER A 150 10.18 -1.93 -4.82
CA SER A 150 11.63 -2.10 -4.76
C SER A 150 12.34 -1.49 -5.98
N VAL A 151 11.81 -1.72 -7.18
CA VAL A 151 12.42 -1.21 -8.41
C VAL A 151 12.22 0.30 -8.53
N LEU A 152 11.05 0.82 -8.16
CA LEU A 152 10.77 2.25 -8.15
C LEU A 152 11.68 3.02 -7.22
N ILE A 153 11.91 2.52 -5.99
CA ILE A 153 12.90 3.12 -5.07
C ILE A 153 14.28 3.16 -5.70
N PHE A 154 14.71 2.09 -6.37
CA PHE A 154 16.01 2.10 -7.04
C PHE A 154 16.07 3.13 -8.17
N GLN A 155 15.00 3.26 -8.96
CA GLN A 155 14.90 4.26 -10.02
C GLN A 155 15.00 5.68 -9.44
N ASP A 156 14.33 5.96 -8.31
CA ASP A 156 14.39 7.25 -7.64
C ASP A 156 15.82 7.58 -7.16
N ILE A 157 16.56 6.56 -6.66
CA ILE A 157 17.98 6.72 -6.32
C ILE A 157 18.84 6.96 -7.57
N ALA A 158 18.54 6.25 -8.66
CA ALA A 158 19.31 6.32 -9.90
C ALA A 158 19.18 7.68 -10.61
N VAL A 159 18.13 8.46 -10.34
CA VAL A 159 17.98 9.84 -10.83
C VAL A 159 19.22 10.68 -10.50
N VAL A 160 19.77 10.51 -9.31
CA VAL A 160 20.92 11.32 -8.82
C VAL A 160 22.17 11.15 -9.69
N PRO A 161 22.72 9.92 -9.87
CA PRO A 161 23.84 9.74 -10.78
C PRO A 161 23.52 10.10 -12.23
N MET A 162 22.26 9.93 -12.68
CA MET A 162 21.83 10.38 -14.01
C MET A 162 21.92 11.89 -14.15
N MET A 163 21.46 12.66 -13.15
CA MET A 163 21.58 14.12 -13.15
C MET A 163 23.03 14.59 -13.15
N LEU A 164 23.90 13.90 -12.42
CA LEU A 164 25.34 14.19 -12.41
C LEU A 164 26.02 13.86 -13.75
N ALA A 165 25.50 12.89 -14.49
CA ALA A 165 26.03 12.50 -15.79
C ALA A 165 25.69 13.51 -16.91
N ILE A 166 24.58 14.27 -16.82
CA ILE A 166 24.14 15.18 -17.88
C ILE A 166 25.20 16.22 -18.30
N PRO A 167 25.86 16.98 -17.38
CA PRO A 167 26.91 17.92 -17.76
C PRO A 167 28.12 17.25 -18.42
N ILE A 168 28.43 16.03 -17.99
CA ILE A 168 29.54 15.22 -18.55
C ILE A 168 29.20 14.79 -19.98
N LEU A 169 27.97 14.29 -20.21
CA LEU A 169 27.47 13.90 -21.52
C LEU A 169 27.39 15.09 -22.49
N ALA A 170 27.09 16.30 -21.99
CA ALA A 170 27.03 17.51 -22.78
C ALA A 170 28.40 18.07 -23.19
N GLY A 171 29.49 17.43 -22.77
CA GLY A 171 30.84 17.90 -23.08
C GLY A 171 31.22 19.23 -22.43
N ARG A 172 30.44 19.68 -21.43
CA ARG A 172 30.72 20.91 -20.67
C ARG A 172 31.71 20.69 -19.53
N GLY A 173 32.16 19.46 -19.31
CA GLY A 173 33.34 19.15 -18.47
C GLY A 173 34.59 19.28 -19.32
N ASP A 174 35.64 19.87 -18.76
CA ASP A 174 36.98 19.83 -19.38
C ASP A 174 37.28 18.38 -19.77
N THR A 175 37.39 18.14 -21.09
CA THR A 175 37.64 16.79 -21.65
C THR A 175 39.06 16.29 -21.34
N ASP A 176 39.85 17.10 -20.68
CA ASP A 176 41.18 16.72 -20.19
C ASP A 176 41.05 15.91 -18.90
N LEU A 177 41.84 14.87 -18.76
CA LEU A 177 41.88 14.00 -17.57
C LEU A 177 42.01 14.82 -16.28
N GLY A 178 42.73 15.96 -16.34
CA GLY A 178 42.84 16.93 -15.25
C GLY A 178 41.51 17.57 -14.85
N GLY A 179 40.72 18.00 -15.81
CA GLY A 179 39.40 18.59 -15.56
C GLY A 179 38.40 17.59 -15.01
N MET A 180 38.42 16.33 -15.49
CA MET A 180 37.60 15.24 -14.90
C MET A 180 37.95 14.95 -13.45
N LEU A 181 39.24 14.92 -13.10
CA LEU A 181 39.72 14.74 -11.73
C LEU A 181 39.32 15.92 -10.83
N VAL A 182 39.41 17.14 -11.33
CA VAL A 182 39.00 18.35 -10.59
C VAL A 182 37.47 18.33 -10.35
N SER A 183 36.68 17.99 -11.37
CA SER A 183 35.23 17.86 -11.26
C SER A 183 34.81 16.75 -10.28
N ALA A 184 35.42 15.57 -10.36
CA ALA A 184 35.24 14.49 -9.42
C ALA A 184 35.65 14.85 -8.00
N GLY A 185 36.79 15.53 -7.85
CA GLY A 185 37.27 16.04 -6.56
C GLY A 185 36.34 17.07 -5.95
N ARG A 186 35.79 17.98 -6.78
CA ARG A 186 34.77 18.96 -6.36
C ARG A 186 33.49 18.28 -5.89
N THR A 187 33.00 17.29 -6.62
CA THR A 187 31.82 16.50 -6.23
C THR A 187 32.06 15.75 -4.93
N LEU A 188 33.25 15.16 -4.76
CA LEU A 188 33.62 14.47 -3.52
C LEU A 188 33.66 15.43 -2.32
N VAL A 189 34.23 16.62 -2.49
CA VAL A 189 34.26 17.67 -1.44
C VAL A 189 32.84 18.08 -1.04
N ILE A 190 31.91 18.21 -1.99
CA ILE A 190 30.52 18.55 -1.73
C ILE A 190 29.84 17.41 -0.93
N LEU A 191 30.05 16.16 -1.33
CA LEU A 191 29.48 15.00 -0.64
C LEU A 191 30.03 14.87 0.80
N VAL A 192 31.36 15.02 0.96
CA VAL A 192 32.00 14.95 2.27
C VAL A 192 31.61 16.15 3.15
N GLY A 193 31.61 17.36 2.59
CA GLY A 193 31.16 18.57 3.29
C GLY A 193 29.68 18.47 3.71
N GLY A 194 28.82 18.01 2.82
CA GLY A 194 27.42 17.71 3.11
C GLY A 194 27.28 16.68 4.23
N TRP A 195 28.00 15.58 4.16
CA TRP A 195 27.98 14.54 5.20
C TRP A 195 28.44 15.07 6.58
N VAL A 196 29.49 15.88 6.63
CA VAL A 196 29.96 16.52 7.87
C VAL A 196 28.90 17.47 8.43
N LEU A 197 28.27 18.28 7.56
CA LEU A 197 27.19 19.21 7.93
C LEU A 197 26.01 18.44 8.52
N ALA A 198 25.58 17.35 7.86
CA ALA A 198 24.51 16.48 8.31
C ALA A 198 24.77 15.84 9.66
N ARG A 199 25.98 15.33 9.86
CA ARG A 199 26.32 14.58 11.06
C ARG A 199 26.52 15.46 12.29
N HIS A 200 26.96 16.72 12.11
CA HIS A 200 27.39 17.56 13.22
C HIS A 200 26.55 18.83 13.42
N VAL A 201 26.10 19.45 12.34
CA VAL A 201 25.41 20.75 12.39
C VAL A 201 23.90 20.57 12.44
N VAL A 202 23.36 19.78 11.50
CA VAL A 202 21.89 19.56 11.39
C VAL A 202 21.28 19.02 12.69
N PRO A 203 21.85 17.98 13.37
CA PRO A 203 21.25 17.47 14.60
C PRO A 203 21.23 18.51 15.73
N ARG A 204 22.28 19.36 15.82
CA ARG A 204 22.35 20.41 16.83
C ARG A 204 21.27 21.47 16.62
N ILE A 205 21.08 21.90 15.37
CA ILE A 205 20.02 22.86 15.01
C ILE A 205 18.66 22.24 15.30
N MET A 206 18.43 20.99 14.88
CA MET A 206 17.16 20.29 15.12
C MET A 206 16.85 20.13 16.61
N GLN A 207 17.82 19.73 17.42
CA GLN A 207 17.66 19.64 18.89
C GLN A 207 17.30 20.98 19.52
N LEU A 208 17.93 22.08 19.08
CA LEU A 208 17.62 23.42 19.56
C LEU A 208 16.17 23.82 19.24
N VAL A 209 15.75 23.58 18.00
CA VAL A 209 14.40 23.89 17.50
C VAL A 209 13.33 23.06 18.20
N LEU A 210 13.55 21.76 18.37
CA LEU A 210 12.61 20.85 19.01
C LEU A 210 12.36 21.18 20.49
N ARG A 211 13.38 21.72 21.19
CA ARG A 211 13.21 22.20 22.57
C ARG A 211 12.17 23.32 22.68
N THR A 212 11.94 24.07 21.60
CA THR A 212 10.93 25.15 21.57
C THR A 212 9.51 24.65 21.42
N ARG A 213 9.31 23.38 20.96
CA ARG A 213 8.02 22.76 20.65
C ARG A 213 7.15 23.56 19.67
N SER A 214 7.73 24.52 18.92
CA SER A 214 7.02 25.28 17.88
C SER A 214 7.09 24.55 16.55
N LYS A 215 5.91 24.24 15.97
CA LYS A 215 5.79 23.64 14.64
C LYS A 215 6.24 24.59 13.54
N GLU A 216 5.95 25.88 13.71
CA GLU A 216 6.31 26.93 12.76
C GLU A 216 7.84 27.07 12.66
N LEU A 217 8.53 27.11 13.81
CA LEU A 217 9.98 27.22 13.85
C LEU A 217 10.63 25.97 13.23
N MET A 218 10.07 24.79 13.50
CA MET A 218 10.55 23.55 12.92
C MET A 218 10.42 23.57 11.38
N LEU A 219 9.24 23.94 10.86
CA LEU A 219 9.00 24.02 9.42
C LEU A 219 9.94 25.03 8.74
N MET A 220 10.07 26.24 9.30
CA MET A 220 10.98 27.27 8.78
C MET A 220 12.44 26.80 8.79
N THR A 221 12.85 26.10 9.84
CA THR A 221 14.22 25.56 9.94
C THR A 221 14.49 24.52 8.87
N VAL A 222 13.56 23.61 8.67
CA VAL A 222 13.71 22.53 7.67
C VAL A 222 13.72 23.09 6.25
N LEU A 223 12.79 23.99 5.91
CA LEU A 223 12.78 24.68 4.63
C LEU A 223 14.05 25.51 4.43
N GLY A 224 14.48 26.24 5.46
CA GLY A 224 15.72 27.01 5.45
C GLY A 224 16.95 26.15 5.21
N LEU A 225 17.07 25.00 5.87
CA LEU A 225 18.14 24.04 5.64
C LEU A 225 18.09 23.44 4.23
N CYS A 226 16.90 23.05 3.76
CA CYS A 226 16.72 22.53 2.42
C CYS A 226 17.21 23.53 1.36
N PHE A 227 16.70 24.77 1.40
CA PHE A 227 17.08 25.80 0.43
C PHE A 227 18.56 26.25 0.59
N ALA A 228 19.08 26.33 1.80
CA ALA A 228 20.47 26.70 2.03
C ALA A 228 21.44 25.65 1.44
N ILE A 229 21.15 24.36 1.64
CA ILE A 229 21.96 23.28 1.07
C ILE A 229 21.80 23.26 -0.45
N ALA A 230 20.58 23.41 -0.98
CA ALA A 230 20.34 23.47 -2.41
C ALA A 230 21.08 24.62 -3.10
N LEU A 231 21.05 25.82 -2.52
CA LEU A 231 21.80 27.00 -3.01
C LEU A 231 23.30 26.81 -2.88
N GLY A 232 23.77 26.24 -1.74
CA GLY A 232 25.18 25.95 -1.54
C GLY A 232 25.73 24.99 -2.59
N THR A 233 24.98 23.94 -2.91
CA THR A 233 25.38 22.98 -3.96
C THR A 233 25.29 23.59 -5.36
N ALA A 234 24.30 24.43 -5.63
CA ALA A 234 24.15 25.15 -6.90
C ALA A 234 25.31 26.13 -7.12
N SER A 235 25.77 26.84 -6.10
CA SER A 235 26.94 27.71 -6.19
C SER A 235 28.23 26.96 -6.54
N LEU A 236 28.25 25.66 -6.27
CA LEU A 236 29.35 24.77 -6.61
C LEU A 236 29.18 24.08 -7.99
N GLY A 237 28.14 24.46 -8.77
CA GLY A 237 27.90 23.99 -10.13
C GLY A 237 27.05 22.74 -10.25
N LEU A 238 26.38 22.30 -9.16
CA LEU A 238 25.36 21.26 -9.20
C LEU A 238 23.98 21.89 -9.39
N SER A 239 22.95 21.08 -9.73
CA SER A 239 21.58 21.58 -9.80
C SER A 239 20.97 21.82 -8.41
N LEU A 240 20.06 22.81 -8.30
CA LEU A 240 19.28 23.05 -7.07
C LEU A 240 18.53 21.78 -6.63
N ALA A 241 17.97 21.07 -7.56
CA ALA A 241 17.23 19.85 -7.39
C ALA A 241 18.07 18.74 -6.71
N LEU A 242 19.29 18.54 -7.18
CA LEU A 242 20.25 17.59 -6.58
C LEU A 242 20.62 18.00 -5.15
N GLY A 243 20.84 19.30 -4.92
CA GLY A 243 21.15 19.82 -3.60
C GLY A 243 20.01 19.57 -2.59
N ALA A 244 18.78 19.76 -3.02
CA ALA A 244 17.61 19.48 -2.21
C ALA A 244 17.48 17.98 -1.88
N PHE A 245 17.71 17.10 -2.85
CA PHE A 245 17.76 15.65 -2.61
C PHE A 245 18.80 15.27 -1.55
N LEU A 246 20.01 15.80 -1.68
CA LEU A 246 21.06 15.60 -0.69
C LEU A 246 20.64 16.11 0.69
N ALA A 247 20.01 17.28 0.77
CA ALA A 247 19.50 17.81 2.04
C ALA A 247 18.46 16.86 2.67
N GLY A 248 17.56 16.29 1.88
CA GLY A 248 16.60 15.28 2.32
C GLY A 248 17.27 14.01 2.84
N LEU A 249 18.22 13.47 2.07
CA LEU A 249 18.99 12.27 2.45
C LEU A 249 19.77 12.47 3.75
N LEU A 250 20.32 13.66 3.97
CA LEU A 250 21.04 14.01 5.19
C LEU A 250 20.13 14.04 6.42
N LEU A 251 18.85 14.40 6.24
CA LEU A 251 17.84 14.45 7.29
C LEU A 251 17.13 13.11 7.51
N SER A 252 17.13 12.20 6.53
CA SER A 252 16.43 10.90 6.58
C SER A 252 16.91 10.00 7.72
N GLY A 253 18.19 10.05 8.07
CA GLY A 253 18.77 9.30 9.18
C GLY A 253 18.52 9.89 10.57
N SER A 254 17.75 10.97 10.69
CA SER A 254 17.43 11.61 11.97
C SER A 254 16.17 11.02 12.59
N GLU A 255 16.09 10.98 13.92
CA GLU A 255 14.87 10.58 14.66
C GLU A 255 13.66 11.48 14.36
N TYR A 256 13.86 12.59 13.65
CA TYR A 256 12.88 13.64 13.36
C TYR A 256 12.35 13.62 11.94
N SER A 257 12.82 12.67 11.11
CA SER A 257 12.48 12.59 9.67
C SER A 257 10.97 12.54 9.41
N LEU A 258 10.21 11.80 10.23
CA LEU A 258 8.76 11.71 10.10
C LEU A 258 8.05 13.04 10.40
N ASN A 259 8.44 13.73 11.46
CA ASN A 259 7.86 15.03 11.82
C ASN A 259 8.17 16.11 10.77
N VAL A 260 9.38 16.05 10.20
CA VAL A 260 9.81 16.90 9.10
C VAL A 260 8.96 16.62 7.86
N LEU A 261 8.77 15.36 7.52
CA LEU A 261 7.97 14.94 6.37
C LEU A 261 6.51 15.41 6.50
N GLU A 262 5.87 15.17 7.63
CA GLU A 262 4.49 15.63 7.90
C GLU A 262 4.33 17.14 7.73
N GLY A 263 5.32 17.93 8.18
CA GLY A 263 5.28 19.39 8.06
C GLY A 263 5.43 19.91 6.65
N ILE A 264 6.15 19.19 5.78
CA ILE A 264 6.46 19.62 4.40
C ILE A 264 5.42 19.09 3.38
N LEU A 265 4.78 17.96 3.67
CA LEU A 265 3.84 17.29 2.75
C LEU A 265 2.83 18.25 2.08
N PRO A 266 2.12 19.14 2.80
CA PRO A 266 1.17 20.07 2.17
C PRO A 266 1.82 21.02 1.17
N PHE A 267 3.02 21.53 1.49
CA PHE A 267 3.77 22.41 0.58
C PHE A 267 4.29 21.64 -0.63
N LYS A 268 4.86 20.46 -0.39
CA LYS A 268 5.29 19.57 -1.47
C LYS A 268 4.14 19.33 -2.46
N ASP A 269 2.96 18.96 -2.00
CA ASP A 269 1.83 18.62 -2.87
C ASP A 269 1.37 19.81 -3.72
N VAL A 270 1.27 21.01 -3.12
CA VAL A 270 0.88 22.22 -3.85
C VAL A 270 1.94 22.61 -4.89
N PHE A 271 3.20 22.68 -4.48
CA PHE A 271 4.27 23.11 -5.41
C PHE A 271 4.59 22.05 -6.47
N THR A 272 4.46 20.76 -6.13
CA THR A 272 4.59 19.68 -7.13
C THR A 272 3.45 19.72 -8.14
N SER A 273 2.22 20.05 -7.73
CA SER A 273 1.14 20.25 -8.69
C SER A 273 1.42 21.40 -9.66
N LEU A 274 1.97 22.53 -9.15
CA LEU A 274 2.41 23.65 -10.00
C LEU A 274 3.54 23.25 -10.95
N PHE A 275 4.46 22.38 -10.51
CA PHE A 275 5.50 21.82 -11.38
C PHE A 275 4.89 21.03 -12.55
N PHE A 276 3.95 20.13 -12.29
CA PHE A 276 3.32 19.36 -13.37
C PHE A 276 2.50 20.25 -14.31
N ILE A 277 1.83 21.26 -13.77
CA ILE A 277 1.10 22.25 -14.58
C ILE A 277 2.09 23.03 -15.45
N SER A 278 3.21 23.50 -14.90
CA SER A 278 4.26 24.17 -15.65
C SER A 278 4.82 23.30 -16.77
N VAL A 279 5.12 22.02 -16.48
CA VAL A 279 5.57 21.06 -17.50
C VAL A 279 4.51 20.89 -18.60
N GLY A 280 3.23 20.80 -18.21
CA GLY A 280 2.12 20.72 -19.17
C GLY A 280 2.02 21.95 -20.08
N MET A 281 2.27 23.16 -19.54
CA MET A 281 2.27 24.40 -20.32
C MET A 281 3.37 24.47 -21.39
N LEU A 282 4.47 23.71 -21.21
CA LEU A 282 5.56 23.62 -22.18
C LEU A 282 5.22 22.76 -23.40
N LEU A 283 4.13 21.98 -23.35
CA LEU A 283 3.69 21.18 -24.50
C LEU A 283 3.05 22.07 -25.56
N ASP A 284 3.56 22.00 -26.77
CA ASP A 284 2.97 22.65 -27.93
C ASP A 284 1.79 21.82 -28.45
N VAL A 285 0.57 22.37 -28.27
CA VAL A 285 -0.66 21.73 -28.78
C VAL A 285 -0.68 21.61 -30.29
N GLY A 286 -0.09 22.59 -31.00
CA GLY A 286 0.07 22.55 -32.46
C GLY A 286 0.93 21.36 -32.88
N PHE A 287 2.09 21.16 -32.21
CA PHE A 287 2.94 19.99 -32.44
C PHE A 287 2.19 18.69 -32.17
N LEU A 288 1.47 18.60 -31.05
CA LEU A 288 0.70 17.42 -30.68
C LEU A 288 -0.33 17.06 -31.75
N VAL A 289 -1.13 18.04 -32.22
CA VAL A 289 -2.20 17.81 -33.20
C VAL A 289 -1.64 17.37 -34.56
N HIS A 290 -0.52 17.95 -34.98
CA HIS A 290 0.10 17.60 -36.25
C HIS A 290 0.86 16.28 -36.27
N HIS A 291 1.20 15.74 -35.09
CA HIS A 291 1.99 14.51 -34.95
C HIS A 291 1.31 13.44 -34.07
N LEU A 292 -0.03 13.47 -33.95
CA LEU A 292 -0.80 12.54 -33.10
C LEU A 292 -0.46 11.08 -33.39
N ASP A 293 -0.39 10.71 -34.68
CA ASP A 293 -0.04 9.36 -35.13
C ASP A 293 1.33 8.91 -34.61
N LYS A 294 2.32 9.79 -34.72
CA LYS A 294 3.69 9.51 -34.24
C LYS A 294 3.76 9.44 -32.71
N VAL A 295 3.05 10.33 -32.00
CA VAL A 295 3.00 10.35 -30.55
C VAL A 295 2.39 9.07 -29.99
N PHE A 296 1.24 8.63 -30.53
CA PHE A 296 0.62 7.38 -30.08
C PHE A 296 1.46 6.15 -30.46
N LEU A 297 2.06 6.13 -31.65
CA LEU A 297 2.97 5.05 -32.06
C LEU A 297 4.18 4.99 -31.14
N PHE A 298 4.80 6.12 -30.84
CA PHE A 298 5.97 6.20 -29.97
C PHE A 298 5.62 5.82 -28.53
N ALA A 299 4.48 6.29 -27.99
CA ALA A 299 4.00 5.89 -26.66
C ALA A 299 3.72 4.38 -26.59
N ALA A 300 3.07 3.80 -27.60
CA ALA A 300 2.83 2.36 -27.68
C ALA A 300 4.13 1.56 -27.75
N LEU A 301 5.10 2.01 -28.55
CA LEU A 301 6.42 1.39 -28.66
C LEU A 301 7.19 1.47 -27.34
N LEU A 302 7.14 2.60 -26.64
CA LEU A 302 7.74 2.78 -25.31
C LEU A 302 7.14 1.80 -24.30
N ILE A 303 5.80 1.72 -24.22
CA ILE A 303 5.12 0.79 -23.32
C ILE A 303 5.52 -0.66 -23.63
N PHE A 304 5.51 -1.02 -24.90
CA PHE A 304 5.85 -2.38 -25.34
C PHE A 304 7.31 -2.72 -25.03
N LEU A 305 8.24 -1.86 -25.46
CA LEU A 305 9.68 -2.08 -25.28
C LEU A 305 10.05 -2.12 -23.81
N LYS A 306 9.53 -1.19 -23.01
CA LYS A 306 9.81 -1.11 -21.59
C LYS A 306 9.22 -2.29 -20.82
N SER A 307 8.03 -2.79 -21.22
CA SER A 307 7.46 -4.02 -20.65
C SER A 307 8.36 -5.23 -20.91
N ILE A 308 8.92 -5.35 -22.11
CA ILE A 308 9.83 -6.45 -22.45
C ILE A 308 11.16 -6.32 -21.72
N LEU A 309 11.75 -5.13 -21.69
CA LEU A 309 13.05 -4.89 -21.05
C LEU A 309 13.00 -5.02 -19.53
N SER A 310 11.85 -4.73 -18.91
CA SER A 310 11.68 -4.86 -17.46
C SER A 310 11.45 -6.32 -17.02
N LEU A 311 11.04 -7.22 -17.92
CA LEU A 311 10.72 -8.60 -17.55
C LEU A 311 11.93 -9.44 -17.11
N PRO A 312 13.08 -9.49 -17.84
CA PRO A 312 14.24 -10.29 -17.43
C PRO A 312 14.81 -9.92 -16.06
N PRO A 313 14.95 -8.63 -15.67
CA PRO A 313 15.36 -8.23 -14.32
C PRO A 313 14.48 -8.80 -13.21
N MET A 314 13.16 -8.84 -13.41
CA MET A 314 12.22 -9.37 -12.42
C MET A 314 12.39 -10.88 -12.24
N LEU A 315 12.60 -11.59 -13.35
CA LEU A 315 12.89 -13.04 -13.35
C LEU A 315 14.25 -13.34 -12.69
N LEU A 316 15.25 -12.47 -12.91
CA LEU A 316 16.59 -12.61 -12.31
C LEU A 316 16.55 -12.56 -10.78
N VAL A 317 15.63 -11.80 -10.21
CA VAL A 317 15.43 -11.73 -8.76
C VAL A 317 14.79 -13.01 -8.21
N GLY A 318 14.16 -13.82 -9.07
CA GLY A 318 13.56 -15.12 -8.72
C GLY A 318 12.03 -15.06 -8.53
N TYR A 319 11.38 -13.98 -8.97
CA TYR A 319 9.92 -13.93 -8.93
C TYR A 319 9.28 -14.78 -10.03
N PRO A 320 8.12 -15.42 -9.76
CA PRO A 320 7.40 -16.19 -10.77
C PRO A 320 7.04 -15.36 -12.00
N LEU A 321 6.98 -16.01 -13.17
CA LEU A 321 6.71 -15.37 -14.47
C LEU A 321 5.45 -14.47 -14.44
N ARG A 322 4.39 -14.91 -13.78
CA ARG A 322 3.15 -14.15 -13.66
C ARG A 322 3.36 -12.82 -12.92
N VAL A 323 4.05 -12.84 -11.76
CA VAL A 323 4.37 -11.64 -10.99
C VAL A 323 5.30 -10.73 -11.77
N SER A 324 6.30 -11.31 -12.43
CA SER A 324 7.27 -10.58 -13.24
C SER A 324 6.62 -9.85 -14.43
N ILE A 325 5.64 -10.47 -15.10
CA ILE A 325 4.86 -9.82 -16.18
C ILE A 325 4.01 -8.67 -15.61
N LEU A 326 3.34 -8.88 -14.48
CA LEU A 326 2.53 -7.84 -13.84
C LEU A 326 3.39 -6.63 -13.45
N ALA A 327 4.55 -6.86 -12.83
CA ALA A 327 5.49 -5.81 -12.45
C ALA A 327 6.12 -5.12 -13.67
N ALA A 328 6.57 -5.87 -14.67
CA ALA A 328 7.15 -5.29 -15.88
C ALA A 328 6.18 -4.37 -16.64
N MET A 329 4.91 -4.74 -16.70
CA MET A 329 3.88 -3.91 -17.35
C MET A 329 3.43 -2.74 -16.49
N SER A 330 3.46 -2.85 -15.16
CA SER A 330 3.18 -1.71 -14.26
C SER A 330 4.24 -0.61 -14.34
N LEU A 331 5.48 -0.97 -14.68
CA LEU A 331 6.62 -0.06 -14.83
C LEU A 331 6.81 0.46 -16.27
N ALA A 332 5.88 0.19 -17.19
CA ALA A 332 6.04 0.48 -18.60
C ALA A 332 5.91 1.97 -18.99
N GLN A 333 5.36 2.80 -18.11
CA GLN A 333 5.23 4.26 -18.36
C GLN A 333 6.52 5.02 -18.04
N ILE A 334 6.57 6.28 -18.53
CA ILE A 334 7.60 7.26 -18.15
C ILE A 334 7.28 7.83 -16.76
N GLY A 335 8.30 8.10 -15.94
CA GLY A 335 8.17 8.68 -14.60
C GLY A 335 8.25 10.19 -14.58
N GLU A 336 7.85 10.79 -13.46
CA GLU A 336 7.89 12.23 -13.22
C GLU A 336 9.32 12.81 -13.21
N PHE A 337 10.30 12.04 -12.76
CA PHE A 337 11.70 12.50 -12.76
C PHE A 337 12.31 12.62 -14.14
N SER A 338 11.74 11.91 -15.12
CA SER A 338 12.17 12.05 -16.51
C SER A 338 11.93 13.46 -17.06
N PHE A 339 10.91 14.20 -16.57
CA PHE A 339 10.69 15.60 -16.96
C PHE A 339 11.82 16.51 -16.43
N VAL A 340 12.30 16.28 -15.22
CA VAL A 340 13.41 17.05 -14.62
C VAL A 340 14.71 16.80 -15.42
N LEU A 341 14.98 15.52 -15.73
CA LEU A 341 16.13 15.14 -16.56
C LEU A 341 16.03 15.70 -17.98
N ALA A 342 14.86 15.61 -18.61
CA ALA A 342 14.64 16.10 -19.97
C ALA A 342 14.85 17.62 -20.08
N ARG A 343 14.34 18.38 -19.09
CA ARG A 343 14.59 19.82 -19.02
C ARG A 343 16.08 20.15 -18.88
N SER A 344 16.78 19.41 -18.04
CA SER A 344 18.24 19.54 -17.88
C SER A 344 18.99 19.19 -19.18
N ALA A 345 18.51 18.18 -19.92
CA ALA A 345 19.06 17.76 -21.21
C ALA A 345 18.89 18.84 -22.29
N VAL A 346 17.71 19.47 -22.38
CA VAL A 346 17.48 20.60 -23.30
C VAL A 346 18.41 21.76 -22.97
N ASN A 347 18.47 22.16 -21.71
CA ASN A 347 19.35 23.25 -21.26
C ASN A 347 20.85 22.96 -21.50
N SER A 348 21.21 21.69 -21.59
CA SER A 348 22.57 21.23 -21.86
C SER A 348 22.86 20.98 -23.34
N GLY A 349 21.86 21.10 -24.22
CA GLY A 349 22.00 20.85 -25.66
C GLY A 349 22.07 19.39 -26.09
N LEU A 350 21.72 18.46 -25.16
CA LEU A 350 21.66 17.01 -25.43
C LEU A 350 20.35 16.58 -26.11
N MET A 351 19.33 17.42 -26.08
CA MET A 351 18.01 17.15 -26.65
C MET A 351 17.56 18.39 -27.41
N ASP A 352 17.07 18.21 -28.61
CA ASP A 352 16.46 19.26 -29.45
C ASP A 352 14.99 19.49 -29.01
N ASN A 353 14.42 20.59 -29.50
CA ASN A 353 13.06 20.98 -29.12
C ASN A 353 12.00 19.95 -29.60
N ASP A 354 12.14 19.43 -30.81
CA ASP A 354 11.18 18.47 -31.37
C ASP A 354 11.21 17.15 -30.63
N GLY A 355 12.40 16.67 -30.26
CA GLY A 355 12.58 15.50 -29.39
C GLY A 355 11.98 15.72 -28.01
N TYR A 356 12.11 16.93 -27.44
CA TYR A 356 11.51 17.28 -26.17
C TYR A 356 9.98 17.30 -26.24
N GLN A 357 9.39 17.90 -27.29
CA GLN A 357 7.94 17.92 -27.51
C GLN A 357 7.38 16.50 -27.68
N MET A 358 8.05 15.66 -28.47
CA MET A 358 7.69 14.24 -28.66
C MET A 358 7.75 13.47 -27.33
N PHE A 359 8.81 13.70 -26.54
CA PHE A 359 8.99 13.08 -25.23
C PHE A 359 7.87 13.51 -24.26
N LEU A 360 7.56 14.83 -24.17
CA LEU A 360 6.48 15.33 -23.29
C LEU A 360 5.13 14.71 -23.66
N ALA A 361 4.76 14.77 -24.94
CA ALA A 361 3.50 14.24 -25.43
C ALA A 361 3.37 12.73 -25.16
N ALA A 362 4.40 11.95 -25.51
CA ALA A 362 4.40 10.52 -25.28
C ALA A 362 4.37 10.15 -23.79
N SER A 363 5.08 10.90 -22.94
CA SER A 363 5.08 10.69 -21.48
C SER A 363 3.68 10.85 -20.89
N ILE A 364 2.97 11.92 -21.24
CA ILE A 364 1.59 12.17 -20.81
C ILE A 364 0.68 11.01 -21.24
N VAL A 365 0.79 10.56 -22.50
CA VAL A 365 0.00 9.44 -23.03
C VAL A 365 0.33 8.15 -22.28
N THR A 366 1.60 7.82 -22.03
CA THR A 366 1.99 6.59 -21.30
C THR A 366 1.48 6.61 -19.87
N MET A 367 1.55 7.75 -19.17
CA MET A 367 1.00 7.92 -17.82
C MET A 367 -0.51 7.76 -17.79
N MET A 368 -1.22 8.34 -18.78
CA MET A 368 -2.69 8.23 -18.90
C MET A 368 -3.12 6.77 -19.15
N LEU A 369 -2.37 6.03 -19.96
CA LEU A 369 -2.67 4.63 -20.29
C LEU A 369 -2.29 3.64 -19.20
N THR A 370 -1.49 4.02 -18.20
CA THR A 370 -0.98 3.13 -17.15
C THR A 370 -2.07 2.32 -16.45
N PRO A 371 -3.20 2.89 -15.99
CA PRO A 371 -4.26 2.09 -15.36
C PRO A 371 -4.79 0.99 -16.27
N THR A 372 -4.94 1.28 -17.57
CA THR A 372 -5.41 0.32 -18.58
C THR A 372 -4.35 -0.76 -18.85
N VAL A 373 -3.08 -0.37 -18.95
CA VAL A 373 -1.95 -1.31 -19.12
C VAL A 373 -1.87 -2.28 -17.95
N MET A 374 -2.01 -1.79 -16.71
CA MET A 374 -2.04 -2.64 -15.51
C MET A 374 -3.26 -3.59 -15.47
N GLU A 375 -4.39 -3.21 -16.04
CA GLU A 375 -5.54 -4.11 -16.19
C GLU A 375 -5.32 -5.18 -17.26
N ILE A 376 -4.76 -4.79 -18.39
CA ILE A 376 -4.38 -5.71 -19.48
C ILE A 376 -3.30 -6.69 -19.01
N ALA A 377 -2.38 -6.25 -18.15
CA ALA A 377 -1.31 -7.08 -17.60
C ALA A 377 -1.82 -8.39 -16.96
N HIS A 378 -2.96 -8.34 -16.27
CA HIS A 378 -3.58 -9.54 -15.69
C HIS A 378 -4.01 -10.56 -16.76
N LYS A 379 -4.53 -10.08 -17.89
CA LYS A 379 -4.93 -10.94 -19.01
C LYS A 379 -3.70 -11.52 -19.72
N VAL A 380 -2.70 -10.70 -19.98
CA VAL A 380 -1.43 -11.11 -20.59
C VAL A 380 -0.71 -12.11 -19.70
N ALA A 381 -0.57 -11.84 -18.41
CA ALA A 381 0.07 -12.75 -17.47
C ALA A 381 -0.65 -14.11 -17.41
N SER A 382 -1.98 -14.10 -17.41
CA SER A 382 -2.77 -15.34 -17.42
C SER A 382 -2.64 -16.11 -18.73
N PHE A 383 -2.60 -15.42 -19.87
CA PHE A 383 -2.43 -16.02 -21.18
C PHE A 383 -1.04 -16.67 -21.33
N VAL A 384 0.01 -15.91 -21.02
CA VAL A 384 1.41 -16.37 -21.12
C VAL A 384 1.67 -17.54 -20.16
N SER A 385 1.19 -17.44 -18.91
CA SER A 385 1.36 -18.52 -17.92
C SER A 385 0.66 -19.83 -18.29
N ARG A 386 -0.40 -19.77 -19.11
CA ARG A 386 -1.08 -20.97 -19.61
C ARG A 386 -0.34 -21.66 -20.77
N HIS A 387 0.39 -20.88 -21.59
CA HIS A 387 1.02 -21.39 -22.80
C HIS A 387 2.51 -21.70 -22.63
N MET A 388 3.18 -21.03 -21.70
CA MET A 388 4.57 -21.32 -21.36
C MET A 388 4.63 -22.28 -20.17
N HIS A 389 4.83 -23.56 -20.47
CA HIS A 389 5.21 -24.56 -19.47
C HIS A 389 6.66 -24.29 -19.07
N MET A 390 6.88 -23.36 -18.15
CA MET A 390 8.17 -23.32 -17.47
C MET A 390 8.25 -24.52 -16.53
N PRO A 391 9.36 -25.29 -16.53
CA PRO A 391 9.56 -26.33 -15.55
C PRO A 391 9.41 -25.71 -14.16
N VAL A 392 8.51 -26.24 -13.37
CA VAL A 392 8.54 -26.10 -11.91
C VAL A 392 9.93 -26.57 -11.53
N ASP A 393 10.66 -25.85 -10.68
CA ASP A 393 11.97 -26.27 -10.21
C ASP A 393 11.89 -27.77 -9.88
N GLU A 394 12.49 -28.61 -10.74
CA GLU A 394 12.46 -30.08 -10.61
C GLU A 394 13.15 -30.52 -9.31
N GLU A 395 14.02 -29.69 -8.73
CA GLU A 395 14.63 -29.96 -7.43
C GLU A 395 13.65 -29.82 -6.24
N ALA A 396 12.66 -28.90 -6.33
CA ALA A 396 11.57 -28.84 -5.35
C ALA A 396 10.49 -29.90 -5.64
N ALA A 397 10.37 -30.31 -6.92
CA ALA A 397 9.42 -31.34 -7.37
C ALA A 397 9.89 -32.77 -7.04
N ALA A 398 11.18 -32.99 -6.78
CA ALA A 398 11.74 -34.34 -6.55
C ALA A 398 11.42 -34.92 -5.16
N GLN A 399 10.96 -34.11 -4.21
CA GLN A 399 10.43 -34.60 -2.92
C GLN A 399 8.90 -34.62 -2.98
N LYS A 400 8.36 -35.60 -3.69
CA LYS A 400 6.97 -36.02 -3.48
C LYS A 400 6.84 -36.49 -2.04
N ASP A 401 6.33 -35.62 -1.20
CA ASP A 401 5.96 -36.01 0.16
C ASP A 401 4.62 -36.78 0.07
N GLU A 402 4.70 -38.05 -0.34
CA GLU A 402 3.56 -38.98 -0.45
C GLU A 402 2.86 -39.21 0.91
N SER A 403 3.34 -38.57 1.98
CA SER A 403 2.89 -38.79 3.34
C SER A 403 1.77 -37.84 3.81
N LEU A 404 1.51 -36.72 3.13
CA LEU A 404 0.51 -35.74 3.56
C LEU A 404 -0.91 -36.20 3.20
N LYS A 405 -1.63 -36.72 4.19
CA LYS A 405 -3.07 -37.03 4.11
C LYS A 405 -3.82 -36.24 5.16
N ASP A 406 -5.04 -35.82 4.82
CA ASP A 406 -5.93 -35.07 5.74
C ASP A 406 -5.29 -33.77 6.27
N HIS A 407 -4.52 -33.10 5.42
CA HIS A 407 -3.70 -31.93 5.76
C HIS A 407 -4.35 -30.61 5.33
N LEU A 408 -3.80 -29.51 5.85
CA LEU A 408 -4.16 -28.14 5.51
C LEU A 408 -3.16 -27.57 4.50
N ILE A 409 -3.66 -27.03 3.39
CA ILE A 409 -2.86 -26.23 2.45
C ILE A 409 -3.09 -24.76 2.76
N ILE A 410 -2.02 -24.03 3.13
CA ILE A 410 -2.05 -22.60 3.39
C ILE A 410 -1.47 -21.88 2.18
N VAL A 411 -2.26 -21.05 1.51
CA VAL A 411 -1.80 -20.25 0.38
C VAL A 411 -1.57 -18.81 0.83
N GLY A 412 -0.28 -18.43 0.88
CA GLY A 412 0.21 -17.13 1.38
C GLY A 412 0.73 -17.19 2.82
N PHE A 413 1.93 -16.60 3.03
CA PHE A 413 2.59 -16.57 4.34
C PHE A 413 2.78 -15.13 4.86
N GLY A 414 1.75 -14.28 4.64
CA GLY A 414 1.59 -12.98 5.28
C GLY A 414 1.20 -13.11 6.75
N VAL A 415 0.64 -12.05 7.36
CA VAL A 415 0.23 -12.06 8.78
C VAL A 415 -0.77 -13.19 9.06
N GLY A 416 -1.83 -13.30 8.27
CA GLY A 416 -2.86 -14.34 8.46
C GLY A 416 -2.31 -15.77 8.28
N GLY A 417 -1.49 -15.99 7.24
CA GLY A 417 -0.87 -17.30 7.00
C GLY A 417 0.08 -17.74 8.11
N LYS A 418 0.86 -16.81 8.68
CA LYS A 418 1.74 -17.09 9.82
C LYS A 418 0.97 -17.50 11.06
N HIS A 419 -0.12 -16.79 11.37
CA HIS A 419 -0.95 -17.15 12.52
C HIS A 419 -1.63 -18.50 12.31
N LEU A 420 -2.13 -18.76 11.11
CA LEU A 420 -2.77 -20.03 10.77
C LEU A 420 -1.77 -21.20 10.85
N ALA A 421 -0.56 -21.05 10.30
CA ALA A 421 0.49 -22.06 10.38
C ALA A 421 0.90 -22.35 11.84
N ARG A 422 1.09 -21.30 12.64
CA ARG A 422 1.40 -21.45 14.06
C ARG A 422 0.30 -22.20 14.81
N THR A 423 -0.96 -21.82 14.59
CA THR A 423 -2.10 -22.48 15.23
C THR A 423 -2.25 -23.94 14.78
N ALA A 424 -2.04 -24.21 13.48
CA ALA A 424 -2.04 -25.57 12.95
C ALA A 424 -0.93 -26.42 13.59
N HIS A 425 0.27 -25.86 13.74
CA HIS A 425 1.39 -26.50 14.42
C HIS A 425 1.06 -26.83 15.90
N GLU A 426 0.54 -25.85 16.64
CA GLU A 426 0.13 -26.01 18.06
C GLU A 426 -1.01 -27.03 18.22
N ALA A 427 -1.91 -27.13 17.24
CA ALA A 427 -3.01 -28.09 17.22
C ALA A 427 -2.63 -29.48 16.67
N GLY A 428 -1.38 -29.69 16.23
CA GLY A 428 -0.91 -30.95 15.65
C GLY A 428 -1.55 -31.28 14.29
N ILE A 429 -2.05 -30.27 13.57
CA ILE A 429 -2.65 -30.43 12.23
C ILE A 429 -1.52 -30.44 11.20
N PRO A 430 -1.41 -31.49 10.36
CA PRO A 430 -0.45 -31.49 9.26
C PRO A 430 -0.75 -30.36 8.27
N TYR A 431 0.26 -29.60 7.87
CA TYR A 431 0.07 -28.49 6.93
C TYR A 431 1.25 -28.30 6.00
N VAL A 432 0.99 -27.63 4.88
CA VAL A 432 1.99 -27.15 3.92
C VAL A 432 1.65 -25.73 3.53
N ILE A 433 2.69 -24.91 3.30
CA ILE A 433 2.54 -23.50 2.97
C ILE A 433 3.04 -23.27 1.54
N LEU A 434 2.21 -22.63 0.72
CA LEU A 434 2.55 -22.18 -0.62
C LEU A 434 2.72 -20.65 -0.62
N GLU A 435 3.91 -20.18 -0.94
CA GLU A 435 4.25 -18.74 -0.96
C GLU A 435 4.93 -18.38 -2.29
N MET A 436 4.57 -17.22 -2.86
CA MET A 436 5.13 -16.74 -4.12
C MET A 436 6.36 -15.85 -3.93
N ASN A 437 6.57 -15.30 -2.74
CA ASN A 437 7.70 -14.41 -2.46
C ASN A 437 8.96 -15.22 -2.13
N PRO A 438 9.99 -15.21 -3.00
CA PRO A 438 11.21 -16.00 -2.81
C PRO A 438 11.96 -15.65 -1.52
N ASP A 439 11.94 -14.37 -1.11
CA ASP A 439 12.62 -13.93 0.12
C ASP A 439 11.93 -14.51 1.37
N THR A 440 10.60 -14.64 1.34
CA THR A 440 9.82 -15.26 2.41
C THR A 440 10.11 -16.75 2.48
N VAL A 441 10.11 -17.43 1.35
CA VAL A 441 10.42 -18.86 1.25
C VAL A 441 11.84 -19.14 1.78
N SER A 442 12.84 -18.39 1.31
CA SER A 442 14.23 -18.53 1.76
C SER A 442 14.41 -18.27 3.26
N ARG A 443 13.67 -17.30 3.81
CA ARG A 443 13.78 -16.93 5.23
C ARG A 443 13.19 -17.96 6.19
N TYR A 444 12.13 -18.64 5.77
CA TYR A 444 11.36 -19.55 6.63
C TYR A 444 11.47 -21.03 6.23
N GLY A 445 12.06 -21.37 5.08
CA GLY A 445 12.17 -22.73 4.56
C GLY A 445 12.91 -23.74 5.43
N GLY A 446 13.70 -23.28 6.42
CA GLY A 446 14.32 -24.17 7.41
C GLY A 446 13.52 -24.33 8.71
N LYS A 447 12.39 -23.62 8.87
CA LYS A 447 11.60 -23.57 10.11
C LYS A 447 10.16 -24.03 9.91
N GLU A 448 9.64 -23.86 8.70
CA GLU A 448 8.25 -24.13 8.32
C GLU A 448 8.22 -24.99 7.05
N PRO A 449 7.20 -25.81 6.83
CA PRO A 449 7.00 -26.54 5.58
C PRO A 449 6.50 -25.60 4.46
N ILE A 450 7.34 -24.60 4.12
CA ILE A 450 7.03 -23.55 3.16
C ILE A 450 7.73 -23.81 1.83
N HIS A 451 6.97 -23.73 0.76
CA HIS A 451 7.45 -23.99 -0.60
C HIS A 451 7.12 -22.82 -1.52
N GLY A 452 8.05 -22.54 -2.45
CA GLY A 452 7.84 -21.55 -3.50
C GLY A 452 6.93 -22.08 -4.59
N GLY A 453 5.84 -21.38 -4.91
CA GLY A 453 4.98 -21.79 -6.00
C GLY A 453 3.76 -20.91 -6.22
N ASP A 454 3.26 -20.93 -7.46
CA ASP A 454 2.01 -20.25 -7.83
C ASP A 454 0.84 -21.24 -7.69
N ALA A 455 0.10 -21.13 -6.60
CA ALA A 455 -1.07 -21.99 -6.32
C ALA A 455 -2.21 -21.84 -7.34
N SER A 456 -2.18 -20.86 -8.24
CA SER A 456 -3.13 -20.76 -9.35
C SER A 456 -2.86 -21.79 -10.47
N LYS A 457 -1.71 -22.47 -10.43
CA LYS A 457 -1.35 -23.53 -11.38
C LYS A 457 -1.82 -24.89 -10.87
N PRO A 458 -2.56 -25.68 -11.67
CA PRO A 458 -3.05 -27.00 -11.27
C PRO A 458 -1.93 -27.93 -10.78
N LEU A 459 -0.81 -27.99 -11.52
CA LEU A 459 0.34 -28.84 -11.19
C LEU A 459 0.92 -28.56 -9.81
N VAL A 460 0.92 -27.31 -9.36
CA VAL A 460 1.42 -26.94 -8.03
C VAL A 460 0.51 -27.50 -6.94
N LEU A 461 -0.80 -27.31 -7.06
CA LEU A 461 -1.75 -27.85 -6.07
C LEU A 461 -1.78 -29.40 -6.09
N GLU A 462 -1.65 -30.02 -7.26
CA GLU A 462 -1.55 -31.48 -7.37
C GLU A 462 -0.29 -32.01 -6.70
N HIS A 463 0.84 -31.35 -6.88
CA HIS A 463 2.11 -31.72 -6.24
C HIS A 463 2.01 -31.70 -4.71
N PHE A 464 1.33 -30.70 -4.14
CA PHE A 464 1.12 -30.58 -2.70
C PHE A 464 -0.15 -31.30 -2.21
N GLY A 465 -0.63 -32.28 -2.95
CA GLY A 465 -1.63 -33.23 -2.52
C GLY A 465 -3.03 -32.66 -2.31
N ILE A 466 -3.47 -31.69 -3.12
CA ILE A 466 -4.83 -31.12 -3.02
C ILE A 466 -5.92 -32.19 -3.01
N GLN A 467 -5.70 -33.35 -3.66
CA GLN A 467 -6.66 -34.44 -3.75
C GLN A 467 -6.88 -35.15 -2.40
N SER A 468 -5.87 -35.15 -1.52
CA SER A 468 -5.89 -35.72 -0.17
C SER A 468 -5.96 -34.65 0.93
N ALA A 469 -5.95 -33.36 0.56
CA ALA A 469 -6.10 -32.26 1.50
C ALA A 469 -7.53 -32.18 2.04
N ARG A 470 -7.66 -31.88 3.34
CA ARG A 470 -8.95 -31.66 4.00
C ARG A 470 -9.42 -30.22 3.81
N VAL A 471 -8.51 -29.27 3.95
CA VAL A 471 -8.81 -27.85 3.86
C VAL A 471 -7.74 -27.14 3.01
N ILE A 472 -8.16 -26.19 2.20
CA ILE A 472 -7.27 -25.19 1.60
C ILE A 472 -7.69 -23.79 2.09
N ALA A 473 -6.76 -23.07 2.70
CA ALA A 473 -6.96 -21.73 3.19
C ALA A 473 -6.22 -20.72 2.30
N VAL A 474 -6.95 -19.89 1.58
CA VAL A 474 -6.39 -18.87 0.67
C VAL A 474 -6.40 -17.52 1.38
N VAL A 475 -5.24 -17.09 1.89
CA VAL A 475 -5.09 -15.89 2.73
C VAL A 475 -4.23 -14.79 2.09
N ILE A 476 -4.17 -14.78 0.76
CA ILE A 476 -3.48 -13.76 -0.03
C ILE A 476 -4.37 -12.55 -0.32
N SER A 477 -3.75 -11.43 -0.72
CA SER A 477 -4.46 -10.15 -0.93
C SER A 477 -4.83 -9.85 -2.40
N ASP A 478 -4.34 -10.64 -3.38
CA ASP A 478 -4.65 -10.43 -4.81
C ASP A 478 -6.00 -11.08 -5.19
N PRO A 479 -7.07 -10.29 -5.46
CA PRO A 479 -8.39 -10.84 -5.78
C PRO A 479 -8.39 -11.73 -7.04
N SER A 480 -7.53 -11.43 -8.02
CA SER A 480 -7.44 -12.22 -9.26
C SER A 480 -6.82 -13.58 -9.01
N ALA A 481 -5.76 -13.63 -8.19
CA ALA A 481 -5.14 -14.88 -7.78
C ALA A 481 -6.08 -15.70 -6.90
N VAL A 482 -6.75 -15.06 -5.93
CA VAL A 482 -7.74 -15.71 -5.06
C VAL A 482 -8.82 -16.42 -5.89
N ARG A 483 -9.43 -15.72 -6.87
CA ARG A 483 -10.43 -16.33 -7.76
C ARG A 483 -9.87 -17.51 -8.57
N ALA A 484 -8.66 -17.35 -9.12
CA ALA A 484 -8.04 -18.41 -9.92
C ALA A 484 -7.73 -19.65 -9.07
N ILE A 485 -7.16 -19.48 -7.88
CA ILE A 485 -6.83 -20.56 -6.94
C ILE A 485 -8.11 -21.29 -6.50
N THR A 486 -9.15 -20.56 -6.13
CA THR A 486 -10.44 -21.12 -5.72
C THR A 486 -11.03 -22.01 -6.83
N ALA A 487 -11.07 -21.51 -8.07
CA ALA A 487 -11.59 -22.26 -9.21
C ALA A 487 -10.75 -23.52 -9.52
N VAL A 488 -9.43 -23.42 -9.45
CA VAL A 488 -8.51 -24.54 -9.69
C VAL A 488 -8.64 -25.58 -8.57
N ALA A 489 -8.63 -25.16 -7.31
CA ALA A 489 -8.76 -26.05 -6.16
C ALA A 489 -10.07 -26.86 -6.21
N ARG A 490 -11.19 -26.19 -6.48
CA ARG A 490 -12.50 -26.85 -6.61
C ARG A 490 -12.56 -27.83 -7.78
N LYS A 491 -11.91 -27.47 -8.89
CA LYS A 491 -11.83 -28.36 -10.08
C LYS A 491 -11.02 -29.62 -9.80
N LEU A 492 -9.89 -29.50 -9.07
CA LEU A 492 -9.00 -30.61 -8.76
C LEU A 492 -9.55 -31.52 -7.66
N ASN A 493 -10.16 -30.94 -6.62
CA ASN A 493 -10.81 -31.68 -5.55
C ASN A 493 -12.20 -31.11 -5.25
N PRO A 494 -13.27 -31.78 -5.71
CA PRO A 494 -14.64 -31.35 -5.42
C PRO A 494 -15.03 -31.40 -3.93
N LYS A 495 -14.28 -32.13 -3.09
CA LYS A 495 -14.59 -32.35 -1.67
C LYS A 495 -13.73 -31.53 -0.72
N VAL A 496 -12.64 -30.92 -1.18
CA VAL A 496 -11.79 -30.10 -0.31
C VAL A 496 -12.59 -28.91 0.23
N HIS A 497 -12.46 -28.62 1.51
CA HIS A 497 -13.07 -27.43 2.12
C HIS A 497 -12.23 -26.19 1.80
N ILE A 498 -12.80 -25.23 1.08
CA ILE A 498 -12.11 -24.04 0.59
C ILE A 498 -12.48 -22.84 1.43
N VAL A 499 -11.55 -22.37 2.26
CA VAL A 499 -11.68 -21.15 3.05
C VAL A 499 -10.91 -20.03 2.37
N VAL A 500 -11.58 -18.91 2.11
CA VAL A 500 -11.00 -17.79 1.37
C VAL A 500 -11.14 -16.51 2.15
N ARG A 501 -10.05 -15.78 2.31
CA ARG A 501 -10.08 -14.41 2.79
C ARG A 501 -10.24 -13.45 1.61
N THR A 502 -11.10 -12.46 1.74
CA THR A 502 -11.20 -11.33 0.81
C THR A 502 -11.28 -10.02 1.57
N ARG A 503 -10.77 -8.94 1.00
CA ARG A 503 -10.94 -7.60 1.56
C ARG A 503 -12.27 -7.00 1.13
N PHE A 504 -12.69 -7.25 -0.11
CA PHE A 504 -13.84 -6.60 -0.71
C PHE A 504 -15.12 -7.43 -0.58
N LEU A 505 -16.14 -6.82 0.02
CA LEU A 505 -17.46 -7.42 0.16
C LEU A 505 -18.09 -7.87 -1.17
N GLY A 506 -17.89 -7.11 -2.23
CA GLY A 506 -18.39 -7.45 -3.57
C GLY A 506 -17.80 -8.70 -4.21
N GLU A 507 -16.72 -9.27 -3.64
CA GLU A 507 -16.10 -10.51 -4.14
C GLU A 507 -16.74 -11.78 -3.57
N VAL A 508 -17.50 -11.68 -2.47
CA VAL A 508 -18.05 -12.84 -1.74
C VAL A 508 -18.87 -13.74 -2.66
N ASP A 509 -19.80 -13.16 -3.41
CA ASP A 509 -20.66 -13.94 -4.32
C ASP A 509 -19.89 -14.54 -5.49
N ALA A 510 -18.89 -13.83 -6.00
CA ALA A 510 -18.04 -14.33 -7.08
C ALA A 510 -17.22 -15.55 -6.60
N LEU A 511 -16.63 -15.47 -5.41
CA LEU A 511 -15.82 -16.55 -4.82
C LEU A 511 -16.65 -17.78 -4.48
N ARG A 512 -17.86 -17.59 -3.93
CA ARG A 512 -18.79 -18.69 -3.70
C ARG A 512 -19.21 -19.39 -4.99
N ARG A 513 -19.49 -18.63 -6.06
CA ARG A 513 -19.79 -19.21 -7.39
C ARG A 513 -18.63 -20.01 -7.95
N LEU A 514 -17.39 -19.64 -7.62
CA LEU A 514 -16.18 -20.37 -8.02
C LEU A 514 -15.93 -21.62 -7.16
N GLY A 515 -16.70 -21.81 -6.08
CA GLY A 515 -16.67 -23.00 -5.26
C GLY A 515 -16.03 -22.82 -3.88
N ALA A 516 -15.84 -21.58 -3.39
CA ALA A 516 -15.44 -21.37 -2.00
C ALA A 516 -16.59 -21.79 -1.05
N ASP A 517 -16.26 -22.54 -0.01
CA ASP A 517 -17.22 -22.95 1.04
C ASP A 517 -17.40 -21.79 2.02
N ASP A 518 -16.29 -21.28 2.55
CA ASP A 518 -16.26 -20.13 3.45
C ASP A 518 -15.52 -18.96 2.82
N VAL A 519 -16.17 -17.81 2.79
CA VAL A 519 -15.57 -16.55 2.35
C VAL A 519 -15.61 -15.57 3.50
N ILE A 520 -14.44 -15.14 3.95
CA ILE A 520 -14.25 -14.26 5.11
C ILE A 520 -13.90 -12.85 4.60
N PRO A 521 -14.84 -11.90 4.59
CA PRO A 521 -14.57 -10.52 4.24
C PRO A 521 -13.95 -9.77 5.42
N GLU A 522 -12.69 -9.36 5.26
CA GLU A 522 -11.85 -8.79 6.32
C GLU A 522 -12.46 -7.53 6.94
N ASP A 523 -12.90 -6.58 6.11
CA ASP A 523 -13.47 -5.31 6.59
C ASP A 523 -14.77 -5.53 7.40
N PHE A 524 -15.56 -6.54 7.02
CA PHE A 524 -16.80 -6.88 7.70
C PHE A 524 -16.52 -7.55 9.06
N GLU A 525 -15.64 -8.56 9.11
CA GLU A 525 -15.28 -9.23 10.36
C GLU A 525 -14.56 -8.30 11.34
N THR A 526 -13.73 -7.38 10.83
CA THR A 526 -13.11 -6.33 11.63
C THR A 526 -14.18 -5.40 12.24
N SER A 527 -15.19 -5.03 11.47
CA SER A 527 -16.31 -4.20 11.96
C SER A 527 -17.11 -4.91 13.05
N ILE A 528 -17.34 -6.23 12.91
CA ILE A 528 -17.97 -7.06 13.94
C ILE A 528 -17.15 -7.08 15.23
N GLU A 529 -15.83 -7.23 15.13
CA GLU A 529 -14.96 -7.25 16.30
C GLU A 529 -14.96 -5.89 17.03
N ILE A 530 -14.88 -4.77 16.27
CA ILE A 530 -14.97 -3.43 16.84
C ILE A 530 -16.32 -3.23 17.56
N PHE A 531 -17.41 -3.58 16.90
CA PHE A 531 -18.76 -3.52 17.45
C PHE A 531 -18.89 -4.36 18.73
N SER A 532 -18.38 -5.59 18.74
CA SER A 532 -18.41 -6.48 19.88
C SER A 532 -17.66 -5.90 21.09
N ARG A 533 -16.49 -5.28 20.85
CA ARG A 533 -15.71 -4.60 21.90
C ARG A 533 -16.41 -3.36 22.43
N VAL A 534 -16.99 -2.56 21.56
CA VAL A 534 -17.76 -1.37 21.94
C VAL A 534 -18.92 -1.78 22.85
N LEU A 535 -19.75 -2.75 22.44
CA LEU A 535 -20.87 -3.23 23.26
C LEU A 535 -20.39 -3.83 24.60
N GLY A 536 -19.24 -4.50 24.62
CA GLY A 536 -18.62 -4.98 25.86
C GLY A 536 -18.32 -3.87 26.85
N HIS A 537 -17.87 -2.69 26.37
CA HIS A 537 -17.67 -1.50 27.23
C HIS A 537 -18.97 -0.89 27.74
N TYR A 538 -20.09 -1.06 27.01
CA TYR A 538 -21.41 -0.69 27.49
C TYR A 538 -22.08 -1.75 28.37
N LEU A 539 -21.30 -2.74 28.82
CA LEU A 539 -21.76 -3.81 29.73
C LEU A 539 -22.89 -4.68 29.16
N VAL A 540 -23.04 -4.72 27.84
CA VAL A 540 -23.98 -5.62 27.19
C VAL A 540 -23.51 -7.06 27.44
N PRO A 541 -24.37 -7.97 27.92
CA PRO A 541 -24.02 -9.36 28.17
C PRO A 541 -23.42 -10.04 26.94
N ARG A 542 -22.38 -10.84 27.14
CA ARG A 542 -21.65 -11.50 26.06
C ARG A 542 -22.56 -12.34 25.13
N GLN A 543 -23.53 -13.04 25.70
CA GLN A 543 -24.49 -13.83 24.93
C GLN A 543 -25.37 -12.94 24.03
N THR A 544 -25.70 -11.73 24.47
CA THR A 544 -26.45 -10.76 23.67
C THR A 544 -25.58 -10.22 22.54
N ILE A 545 -24.30 -9.94 22.80
CA ILE A 545 -23.34 -9.54 21.77
C ILE A 545 -23.21 -10.65 20.71
N GLU A 546 -23.03 -11.90 21.15
CA GLU A 546 -22.93 -13.06 20.26
C GLU A 546 -24.22 -13.25 19.41
N ARG A 547 -25.40 -13.01 19.98
CA ARG A 547 -26.67 -13.00 19.21
C ARG A 547 -26.70 -11.91 18.17
N PHE A 548 -26.32 -10.69 18.51
CA PHE A 548 -26.23 -9.60 17.52
C PHE A 548 -25.23 -9.91 16.42
N VAL A 549 -24.06 -10.42 16.77
CA VAL A 549 -23.04 -10.84 15.82
C VAL A 549 -23.59 -11.90 14.86
N ASN A 550 -24.23 -12.93 15.40
CA ASN A 550 -24.82 -14.01 14.60
C ASN A 550 -25.98 -13.52 13.75
N SER A 551 -26.82 -12.62 14.26
CA SER A 551 -27.90 -11.99 13.49
C SER A 551 -27.34 -11.18 12.32
N ILE A 552 -26.33 -10.32 12.56
CA ILE A 552 -25.69 -9.50 11.53
C ILE A 552 -24.98 -10.39 10.50
N ARG A 553 -24.27 -11.44 10.95
CA ARG A 553 -23.67 -12.42 10.03
C ARG A 553 -24.74 -13.12 9.20
N HIS A 554 -25.82 -13.55 9.83
CA HIS A 554 -26.90 -14.28 9.17
C HIS A 554 -27.66 -13.39 8.17
N GLU A 555 -27.99 -12.15 8.55
CA GLU A 555 -28.61 -11.17 7.67
C GLU A 555 -27.72 -10.86 6.48
N TYR A 556 -26.44 -10.64 6.72
CA TYR A 556 -25.44 -10.38 5.68
C TYR A 556 -25.23 -11.58 4.75
N TYR A 557 -25.06 -12.78 5.30
CA TYR A 557 -24.88 -13.99 4.50
C TYR A 557 -26.21 -14.45 3.85
N ASN A 558 -27.37 -14.08 4.38
CA ASN A 558 -28.68 -14.37 3.77
C ASN A 558 -29.08 -13.32 2.73
N MET A 559 -28.70 -12.06 2.87
CA MET A 559 -28.88 -11.06 1.81
C MET A 559 -28.11 -11.49 0.55
N ALA A 560 -26.95 -12.10 0.71
CA ALA A 560 -26.21 -12.75 -0.37
C ALA A 560 -26.86 -14.07 -0.87
N ARG A 561 -27.68 -14.74 -0.06
CA ARG A 561 -28.46 -15.95 -0.43
C ARG A 561 -29.84 -15.64 -1.02
N GLN A 562 -30.53 -14.59 -0.59
CA GLN A 562 -31.89 -14.25 -1.05
C GLN A 562 -31.96 -13.87 -2.53
N LEU A 563 -30.84 -13.51 -3.15
CA LEU A 563 -30.76 -13.43 -4.61
C LEU A 563 -30.83 -14.79 -5.31
N ARG A 564 -30.96 -15.92 -4.59
CA ARG A 564 -30.90 -17.27 -5.17
C ARG A 564 -32.00 -18.26 -4.81
N MET A 565 -32.90 -18.03 -3.84
CA MET A 565 -33.89 -19.06 -3.49
C MET A 565 -35.29 -18.51 -3.27
N THR A 566 -36.12 -18.67 -4.26
CA THR A 566 -37.51 -19.14 -4.11
C THR A 566 -37.43 -20.61 -3.66
N GLY A 567 -37.57 -20.87 -2.36
CA GLY A 567 -37.60 -22.23 -1.82
C GLY A 567 -37.57 -22.25 -0.30
N MET A 568 -38.71 -22.58 0.28
CA MET A 568 -38.99 -22.67 1.70
C MET A 568 -37.94 -23.45 2.48
N ASP A 569 -37.45 -22.84 3.57
CA ASP A 569 -37.04 -23.56 4.79
C ASP A 569 -37.68 -22.85 5.98
N LEU A 570 -38.51 -23.58 6.72
CA LEU A 570 -39.15 -23.14 7.95
C LEU A 570 -38.12 -23.00 9.06
N PRO A 571 -38.14 -21.92 9.86
CA PRO A 571 -37.36 -21.86 11.12
C PRO A 571 -37.93 -22.88 12.10
N SER A 572 -37.04 -23.58 12.79
CA SER A 572 -37.47 -24.53 13.83
C SER A 572 -38.13 -23.77 14.98
N LEU A 573 -39.35 -24.15 15.33
CA LEU A 573 -40.20 -23.60 16.41
C LEU A 573 -39.57 -23.69 17.84
N ALA A 574 -38.41 -24.33 17.97
CA ALA A 574 -37.73 -24.47 19.26
C ALA A 574 -36.93 -23.21 19.70
N ASP A 575 -36.55 -22.35 18.76
CA ASP A 575 -35.77 -21.13 19.07
C ASP A 575 -36.66 -19.92 19.49
N GLU A 576 -37.96 -19.95 19.19
CA GLU A 576 -38.84 -18.82 19.49
C GLU A 576 -39.40 -18.80 20.93
N VAL A 577 -39.35 -19.90 21.67
CA VAL A 577 -40.00 -20.01 23.00
C VAL A 577 -39.06 -19.61 24.17
N LEU A 578 -37.76 -19.53 23.94
CA LEU A 578 -36.75 -19.12 24.97
C LEU A 578 -36.05 -17.78 24.67
N THR A 579 -36.48 -17.02 23.70
CA THR A 579 -35.86 -15.79 23.20
C THR A 579 -35.98 -14.56 24.12
N GLY A 580 -36.27 -14.72 25.40
CA GLY A 580 -36.45 -13.58 26.30
C GLY A 580 -35.61 -13.60 27.58
N LEU A 581 -34.95 -14.70 27.93
CA LEU A 581 -34.30 -14.86 29.24
C LEU A 581 -32.89 -15.41 29.10
N GLU A 582 -31.96 -14.86 29.89
CA GLU A 582 -30.54 -15.22 29.85
C GLU A 582 -30.01 -15.59 31.24
N VAL A 583 -28.98 -16.45 31.28
CA VAL A 583 -28.17 -16.70 32.47
C VAL A 583 -26.81 -16.05 32.27
N VAL A 584 -26.47 -15.10 33.13
CA VAL A 584 -25.19 -14.38 33.09
C VAL A 584 -24.45 -14.53 34.39
N ALA A 585 -23.14 -14.80 34.33
CA ALA A 585 -22.26 -14.78 35.48
C ALA A 585 -21.70 -13.39 35.71
N CYS A 586 -21.91 -12.82 36.88
CA CYS A 586 -21.41 -11.51 37.27
C CYS A 586 -20.56 -11.61 38.54
N LYS A 587 -19.42 -10.91 38.55
CA LYS A 587 -18.55 -10.85 39.74
C LYS A 587 -18.97 -9.67 40.63
N VAL A 588 -19.09 -9.90 41.92
CA VAL A 588 -19.34 -8.88 42.94
C VAL A 588 -18.00 -8.19 43.23
N GLU A 589 -17.88 -6.93 42.87
CA GLU A 589 -16.68 -6.14 43.22
C GLU A 589 -16.68 -5.80 44.70
N PRO A 590 -15.53 -5.95 45.40
CA PRO A 590 -15.43 -5.56 46.81
C PRO A 590 -15.79 -4.07 47.00
N GLY A 591 -16.71 -3.79 47.94
CA GLY A 591 -17.18 -2.42 48.19
C GLY A 591 -18.29 -1.92 47.27
N CYS A 592 -18.84 -2.74 46.38
CA CYS A 592 -20.02 -2.38 45.58
C CYS A 592 -21.28 -2.33 46.45
N VAL A 593 -22.39 -1.79 45.90
CA VAL A 593 -23.67 -1.61 46.63
C VAL A 593 -24.25 -2.92 47.15
N LEU A 594 -23.92 -4.04 46.52
CA LEU A 594 -24.42 -5.39 46.87
C LEU A 594 -23.49 -6.17 47.85
N ASP A 595 -22.26 -5.68 48.06
CA ASP A 595 -21.29 -6.34 48.92
C ASP A 595 -21.77 -6.34 50.39
N GLY A 596 -21.79 -7.50 51.02
CA GLY A 596 -22.25 -7.71 52.38
C GLY A 596 -23.78 -7.74 52.59
N LYS A 597 -24.59 -7.59 51.52
CA LYS A 597 -26.06 -7.67 51.62
C LYS A 597 -26.60 -9.09 51.45
N ARG A 598 -27.74 -9.38 52.11
CA ARG A 598 -28.49 -10.59 51.84
C ARG A 598 -29.31 -10.48 50.55
N LEU A 599 -29.51 -11.58 49.86
CA LEU A 599 -30.30 -11.60 48.63
C LEU A 599 -31.70 -11.02 48.79
N MET A 600 -32.36 -11.27 49.95
CA MET A 600 -33.69 -10.73 50.23
C MET A 600 -33.70 -9.20 50.36
N ASP A 601 -32.57 -8.62 50.76
CA ASP A 601 -32.44 -7.18 50.98
C ASP A 601 -32.04 -6.43 49.67
N THR A 602 -31.66 -7.15 48.60
CA THR A 602 -31.19 -6.53 47.35
C THR A 602 -32.29 -6.13 46.37
N SER A 603 -33.53 -6.50 46.62
CA SER A 603 -34.68 -6.25 45.75
C SER A 603 -34.52 -6.67 44.27
N LEU A 604 -33.45 -7.39 43.90
CA LEU A 604 -33.12 -7.79 42.52
C LEU A 604 -34.28 -8.51 41.81
N ARG A 605 -34.93 -9.44 42.52
CA ARG A 605 -36.06 -10.20 41.97
C ARG A 605 -37.35 -9.38 41.92
N LYS A 606 -37.67 -8.62 42.98
CA LYS A 606 -38.94 -7.92 43.15
C LYS A 606 -39.04 -6.67 42.26
N LYS A 607 -37.95 -5.91 42.16
CA LYS A 607 -37.94 -4.61 41.48
C LYS A 607 -37.43 -4.74 40.03
N TYR A 608 -36.46 -5.60 39.79
CA TYR A 608 -35.79 -5.70 38.47
C TYR A 608 -36.07 -7.00 37.72
N GLY A 609 -36.82 -7.93 38.33
CA GLY A 609 -37.13 -9.21 37.70
C GLY A 609 -35.93 -10.14 37.50
N VAL A 610 -34.83 -9.92 38.25
CA VAL A 610 -33.59 -10.68 38.15
C VAL A 610 -33.53 -11.74 39.21
N THR A 611 -33.42 -13.00 38.80
CA THR A 611 -33.33 -14.15 39.73
C THR A 611 -31.87 -14.62 39.84
N VAL A 612 -31.38 -14.75 41.06
CA VAL A 612 -30.07 -15.36 41.33
C VAL A 612 -30.24 -16.88 41.36
N VAL A 613 -29.63 -17.58 40.40
CA VAL A 613 -29.72 -19.04 40.27
C VAL A 613 -28.56 -19.78 40.91
N GLY A 614 -27.46 -19.06 41.23
CA GLY A 614 -26.32 -19.64 41.94
C GLY A 614 -25.33 -18.58 42.39
N ILE A 615 -24.54 -18.89 43.42
CA ILE A 615 -23.43 -18.08 43.93
C ILE A 615 -22.20 -18.97 44.00
N ARG A 616 -21.07 -18.53 43.44
CA ARG A 616 -19.77 -19.17 43.66
C ARG A 616 -18.99 -18.36 44.68
N HIS A 617 -18.83 -18.90 45.89
CA HIS A 617 -18.07 -18.31 46.99
C HIS A 617 -16.85 -19.17 47.27
N ALA A 618 -15.65 -18.59 47.32
CA ALA A 618 -14.40 -19.30 47.63
C ALA A 618 -14.21 -20.63 46.85
N GLY A 619 -14.66 -20.68 45.59
CA GLY A 619 -14.55 -21.86 44.71
C GLY A 619 -15.69 -22.88 44.85
N GLN A 620 -16.56 -22.77 45.87
CA GLN A 620 -17.75 -23.61 46.02
C GLN A 620 -18.98 -22.95 45.41
N ILE A 621 -19.81 -23.74 44.70
CA ILE A 621 -21.05 -23.27 44.09
C ILE A 621 -22.22 -23.58 45.01
N ILE A 622 -22.99 -22.56 45.39
CA ILE A 622 -24.25 -22.66 46.09
C ILE A 622 -25.36 -22.56 45.04
N PRO A 623 -25.98 -23.66 44.63
CA PRO A 623 -27.08 -23.64 43.69
C PRO A 623 -28.37 -23.18 44.37
N SER A 624 -29.19 -22.40 43.68
CA SER A 624 -30.49 -21.89 44.14
C SER A 624 -30.39 -21.28 45.58
N PRO A 625 -29.58 -20.23 45.79
CA PRO A 625 -29.38 -19.64 47.11
C PRO A 625 -30.70 -19.10 47.67
N GLY A 626 -30.92 -19.33 48.99
CA GLY A 626 -32.07 -18.76 49.70
C GLY A 626 -31.95 -17.23 49.83
N GLY A 627 -33.06 -16.57 50.22
CA GLY A 627 -33.06 -15.14 50.44
C GLY A 627 -32.12 -14.65 51.55
N ASP A 628 -31.72 -15.51 52.46
CA ASP A 628 -30.78 -15.31 53.57
C ASP A 628 -29.30 -15.41 53.15
N ALA A 629 -29.01 -15.85 51.93
CA ALA A 629 -27.64 -15.94 51.43
C ALA A 629 -27.03 -14.52 51.26
N PHE A 630 -25.78 -14.37 51.70
CA PHE A 630 -25.01 -13.11 51.57
C PHE A 630 -24.23 -13.09 50.27
N LEU A 631 -24.10 -11.89 49.71
CA LEU A 631 -23.18 -11.62 48.62
C LEU A 631 -21.92 -11.00 49.20
N HIS A 632 -20.76 -11.55 48.90
CA HIS A 632 -19.48 -11.00 49.35
C HIS A 632 -18.65 -10.55 48.16
N GLY A 633 -17.78 -9.60 48.40
CA GLY A 633 -16.79 -9.18 47.38
C GLY A 633 -16.01 -10.39 46.88
N ASP A 634 -15.73 -10.41 45.58
CA ASP A 634 -15.12 -11.50 44.81
C ASP A 634 -16.02 -12.71 44.49
N ASP A 635 -17.26 -12.74 44.99
CA ASP A 635 -18.22 -13.79 44.59
C ASP A 635 -18.60 -13.70 43.12
N THR A 636 -18.85 -14.87 42.50
CA THR A 636 -19.45 -14.91 41.15
C THR A 636 -20.92 -15.32 41.29
N VAL A 637 -21.82 -14.43 40.90
CA VAL A 637 -23.27 -14.62 41.00
C VAL A 637 -23.82 -14.95 39.60
N PHE A 638 -24.64 -16.00 39.52
CA PHE A 638 -25.31 -16.41 38.29
C PHE A 638 -26.73 -15.83 38.29
N LEU A 639 -26.99 -14.90 37.36
CA LEU A 639 -28.23 -14.14 37.23
C LEU A 639 -29.06 -14.67 36.05
N PHE A 640 -30.38 -14.81 36.28
CA PHE A 640 -31.35 -15.22 35.26
C PHE A 640 -32.41 -14.14 35.10
N ALA A 641 -32.46 -13.49 33.92
CA ALA A 641 -33.42 -12.42 33.60
C ALA A 641 -33.43 -12.07 32.12
N SER A 642 -34.28 -11.12 31.73
CA SER A 642 -34.23 -10.53 30.40
C SER A 642 -32.96 -9.67 30.18
N PRO A 643 -32.47 -9.52 28.96
CA PRO A 643 -31.29 -8.68 28.66
C PRO A 643 -31.43 -7.24 29.16
N ALA A 644 -32.63 -6.65 29.05
CA ALA A 644 -32.90 -5.31 29.53
C ALA A 644 -32.76 -5.21 31.06
N SER A 645 -33.31 -6.20 31.79
CA SER A 645 -33.19 -6.26 33.26
C SER A 645 -31.73 -6.48 33.71
N LEU A 646 -30.99 -7.33 33.00
CA LEU A 646 -29.57 -7.58 33.28
C LEU A 646 -28.73 -6.31 33.09
N THR A 647 -28.93 -5.59 32.01
CA THR A 647 -28.22 -4.32 31.75
C THR A 647 -28.48 -3.28 32.85
N THR A 648 -29.73 -3.27 33.41
CA THR A 648 -30.10 -2.32 34.48
C THR A 648 -29.43 -2.65 35.82
N VAL A 649 -29.22 -3.93 36.15
CA VAL A 649 -28.66 -4.34 37.45
C VAL A 649 -27.14 -4.52 37.46
N MET A 650 -26.51 -4.66 36.29
CA MET A 650 -25.06 -4.86 36.18
C MET A 650 -24.22 -3.76 36.88
N PRO A 651 -24.59 -2.47 36.86
CA PRO A 651 -23.86 -1.43 37.58
C PRO A 651 -23.79 -1.63 39.10
N PHE A 652 -24.80 -2.30 39.69
CA PHE A 652 -24.82 -2.53 41.15
C PHE A 652 -23.75 -3.53 41.66
N PHE A 653 -23.19 -4.32 40.76
CA PHE A 653 -22.10 -5.24 41.03
C PHE A 653 -20.71 -4.60 40.98
N ARG A 654 -20.61 -3.31 40.64
CA ARG A 654 -19.37 -2.54 40.54
C ARG A 654 -19.25 -1.43 41.58
N THR A 655 -18.01 -0.99 41.84
CA THR A 655 -17.68 0.04 42.83
C THR A 655 -17.96 1.47 42.38
N ASP A 656 -18.14 1.71 41.07
CA ASP A 656 -18.54 3.03 40.52
C ASP A 656 -19.94 2.96 39.90
N PRO A 657 -21.01 2.94 40.68
CA PRO A 657 -22.36 3.09 40.16
C PRO A 657 -22.60 4.55 39.76
N GLU A 658 -23.22 4.80 38.58
CA GLU A 658 -23.74 6.13 38.24
C GLU A 658 -24.63 6.63 39.38
N PRO A 659 -24.42 7.86 39.91
CA PRO A 659 -25.01 8.32 41.18
C PRO A 659 -26.55 8.36 41.21
N GLU A 660 -27.23 8.38 40.07
CA GLU A 660 -28.70 8.46 39.98
C GLU A 660 -29.44 7.13 40.29
N LYS A 661 -28.73 6.00 40.33
CA LYS A 661 -29.35 4.66 40.49
C LYS A 661 -29.07 3.98 41.83
N ALA A 662 -28.22 4.58 42.67
CA ALA A 662 -27.79 3.99 43.93
C ALA A 662 -28.77 4.23 45.11
N GLU A 663 -29.67 5.23 45.02
CA GLU A 663 -30.63 5.55 46.10
C GLU A 663 -31.88 4.60 46.11
N ASP A 664 -32.02 3.77 45.12
CA ASP A 664 -33.21 2.95 44.90
C ASP A 664 -33.08 1.47 45.35
N LEU A 665 -31.97 1.11 46.03
CA LEU A 665 -31.70 -0.24 46.55
C LEU A 665 -31.83 -0.28 48.09
#